data_fb11ebf2dd84e1f34f0e4e2a62098a76
#
_entry.id   fb11ebf2dd84e1f34f0e4e2a62098a76
#
_cell.length_a   1.000
_cell.length_b   1.000
_cell.length_c   1.000
_cell.angle_alpha   90.00
_cell.angle_beta   90.00
_cell.angle_gamma   90.00
#
_symmetry.space_group_name_H-M   'P 1'
#
loop_
_entity.id
_entity.type
_entity.pdbx_description
1 polymer ?
#
loop_
_entity_poly.entity_id
_entity_poly.type
_entity_poly.pdbx_seq_one_letter_code
_entity_poly.pdbx_strand_id
1 'polypeptide(L)'
;MNYTPNDNRPALEKYGRDLTKLAKENKLEPVIGRDDEIRRMIRILSRKTKNNPVLIGEPGVGKTAIVEGLAKKIIDKQVPENLLNCRVIEIDLASLIAGAMYQGQFEERLKGILKEIEEKKDEIIIFIDEIHMLIGTGKTGADSGMDAANIIKPLMARGALHLIGATTYDEYQKYIEKDAALERRMQKVIVNEPSIQDTITILRGIKERLERFHKVKIDDNSLVYAAELSSRYISDRFLPDKAIDLVDEAAATIKTEMNFIPEDLEKLNQEKIRLEMEKLALNSATKKDNQLIEINAKNLNETDIKIKELRKKWESEKNKLKDVISLQQEIEELKHKLNRALNDGDFEQASKLKYGLIPEKENKLEEIKNANFELIKDTVTKETIAQIVSKWTKIPVNKLIKEEIDKILSLKDNLSKRIIGQEHAVKELSNTIIRSKANINDPNRPLASFLFAGPTGVGKTELARQLAYELFDSEKNMIRLDMSEFMEKHSVSKIIGSPPGYVGYGESGNLSEEIRKNPYTILLVDEIEKAHPEVLNIFLQMLDNGQITNSKGKVINCRNLIIIMTTNIGSLEILNNEIKSEKELKDLLLKHLKPEFINRFDEIIKFNPLSVENAKEIAKLEINKLIKRIWDTHKIKISFDNSLLEYVVKNSFDSEFGARPIKRFIQKNIETFISMELIQNKLKVEYEYTLSVKNNELNLK
;
A
#
# COMPACT_ATOMS: atom_id res chain seq x y z
N MET A 1 -18.18 -20.76 21.46
CA MET A 1 -18.04 -21.24 22.86
C MET A 1 -19.42 -21.46 23.41
N ASN A 2 -19.73 -22.69 23.83
CA ASN A 2 -21.04 -23.07 24.33
C ASN A 2 -21.29 -22.45 25.72
N TYR A 3 -22.35 -21.71 25.86
CA TYR A 3 -22.80 -21.11 27.10
C TYR A 3 -23.34 -22.23 28.03
N THR A 4 -22.55 -22.61 29.03
CA THR A 4 -23.03 -23.47 30.11
C THR A 4 -23.48 -22.60 31.28
N PRO A 5 -24.75 -22.70 31.73
CA PRO A 5 -25.34 -21.79 32.75
C PRO A 5 -24.79 -21.94 34.17
N ASN A 6 -23.87 -22.83 34.48
CA ASN A 6 -23.33 -23.09 35.81
C ASN A 6 -21.80 -23.11 35.86
N ASP A 7 -21.17 -22.01 35.41
CA ASP A 7 -19.71 -21.87 35.56
C ASP A 7 -19.42 -21.14 36.87
N ASN A 8 -19.08 -21.90 37.93
CA ASN A 8 -18.74 -21.40 39.27
C ASN A 8 -17.31 -20.82 39.38
N ARG A 9 -16.61 -20.56 38.27
CA ARG A 9 -15.30 -19.95 38.32
C ARG A 9 -15.39 -18.48 38.76
N PRO A 10 -14.35 -17.95 39.45
CA PRO A 10 -14.25 -16.53 39.78
C PRO A 10 -14.45 -15.66 38.55
N ALA A 11 -15.07 -14.48 38.70
CA ALA A 11 -15.36 -13.60 37.57
C ALA A 11 -14.10 -13.13 36.85
N LEU A 12 -12.99 -12.91 37.57
CA LEU A 12 -11.68 -12.59 37.01
C LEU A 12 -11.10 -13.70 36.15
N GLU A 13 -11.33 -14.97 36.46
CA GLU A 13 -10.87 -16.10 35.64
C GLU A 13 -11.75 -16.32 34.41
N LYS A 14 -13.00 -15.90 34.48
CA LYS A 14 -13.97 -16.06 33.41
C LYS A 14 -13.83 -14.99 32.31
N TYR A 15 -13.57 -13.75 32.69
CA TYR A 15 -13.55 -12.59 31.82
C TYR A 15 -12.16 -11.94 31.72
N GLY A 16 -11.16 -12.46 32.42
CA GLY A 16 -9.80 -11.95 32.47
C GLY A 16 -8.79 -12.91 31.89
N ARG A 17 -7.76 -12.36 31.25
CA ARG A 17 -6.56 -13.06 30.76
C ARG A 17 -5.37 -12.68 31.65
N ASP A 18 -4.80 -13.63 32.38
CA ASP A 18 -3.66 -13.37 33.26
C ASP A 18 -2.35 -13.31 32.46
N LEU A 19 -1.87 -12.08 32.19
CA LEU A 19 -0.64 -11.83 31.46
C LEU A 19 0.61 -12.29 32.23
N THR A 20 0.60 -12.21 33.55
CA THR A 20 1.71 -12.67 34.41
C THR A 20 1.88 -14.19 34.36
N LYS A 21 0.77 -14.93 34.32
CA LYS A 21 0.79 -16.38 34.12
C LYS A 21 1.33 -16.74 32.73
N LEU A 22 0.90 -16.03 31.69
CA LEU A 22 1.40 -16.25 30.34
C LEU A 22 2.89 -15.90 30.21
N ALA A 23 3.35 -14.85 30.89
CA ALA A 23 4.78 -14.51 30.98
C ALA A 23 5.58 -15.65 31.61
N LYS A 24 5.10 -16.22 32.72
CA LYS A 24 5.74 -17.38 33.38
C LYS A 24 5.81 -18.61 32.50
N GLU A 25 4.80 -18.80 31.64
CA GLU A 25 4.73 -19.91 30.67
C GLU A 25 5.52 -19.63 29.38
N ASN A 26 6.21 -18.49 29.28
CA ASN A 26 6.92 -18.02 28.06
C ASN A 26 6.03 -17.97 26.81
N LYS A 27 4.75 -17.63 27.00
CA LYS A 27 3.76 -17.53 25.91
C LYS A 27 3.61 -16.10 25.35
N LEU A 28 4.19 -15.10 26.03
CA LEU A 28 4.17 -13.70 25.57
C LEU A 28 5.30 -13.43 24.57
N GLU A 29 5.06 -12.43 23.74
CA GLU A 29 6.05 -11.98 22.77
C GLU A 29 7.18 -11.17 23.44
N PRO A 30 8.40 -11.18 22.90
CA PRO A 30 9.46 -10.33 23.39
C PRO A 30 9.13 -8.87 23.09
N VAL A 31 9.13 -8.04 24.13
CA VAL A 31 8.91 -6.59 24.00
C VAL A 31 10.24 -5.89 23.83
N ILE A 32 10.40 -5.17 22.74
CA ILE A 32 11.65 -4.55 22.32
C ILE A 32 11.42 -3.05 22.10
N GLY A 33 12.37 -2.22 22.55
CA GLY A 33 12.36 -0.78 22.29
C GLY A 33 11.29 0.03 23.05
N ARG A 34 10.71 -0.53 24.14
CA ARG A 34 9.66 0.10 24.94
C ARG A 34 10.03 0.29 26.43
N ASP A 35 11.31 0.29 26.73
CA ASP A 35 11.79 0.38 28.11
C ASP A 35 11.41 1.68 28.81
N ASP A 36 11.39 2.80 28.10
CA ASP A 36 11.06 4.10 28.68
C ASP A 36 9.58 4.21 29.03
N GLU A 37 8.70 3.74 28.16
CA GLU A 37 7.26 3.69 28.42
C GLU A 37 6.95 2.74 29.57
N ILE A 38 7.57 1.55 29.62
CA ILE A 38 7.40 0.59 30.72
C ILE A 38 7.92 1.19 32.04
N ARG A 39 9.09 1.82 32.06
CA ARG A 39 9.63 2.51 33.25
C ARG A 39 8.69 3.62 33.71
N ARG A 40 8.15 4.41 32.79
CA ARG A 40 7.19 5.47 33.10
C ARG A 40 5.91 4.90 33.70
N MET A 41 5.40 3.82 33.16
CA MET A 41 4.23 3.09 33.66
C MET A 41 4.48 2.56 35.08
N ILE A 42 5.62 1.91 35.34
CA ILE A 42 6.04 1.43 36.66
C ILE A 42 6.08 2.60 37.67
N ARG A 43 6.67 3.74 37.29
CA ARG A 43 6.73 4.94 38.15
C ARG A 43 5.33 5.46 38.49
N ILE A 44 4.40 5.42 37.55
CA ILE A 44 3.02 5.88 37.77
C ILE A 44 2.30 4.91 38.71
N LEU A 45 2.39 3.60 38.47
CA LEU A 45 1.78 2.57 39.33
C LEU A 45 2.28 2.61 40.77
N SER A 46 3.55 3.02 40.98
CA SER A 46 4.16 3.15 42.32
C SER A 46 3.81 4.46 43.04
N ARG A 47 2.95 5.32 42.49
CA ARG A 47 2.54 6.58 43.15
C ARG A 47 1.43 6.34 44.15
N LYS A 48 1.37 7.15 45.18
CA LYS A 48 0.29 7.12 46.17
C LYS A 48 -1.06 7.59 45.62
N THR A 49 -1.04 8.54 44.69
CA THR A 49 -2.23 9.11 44.02
C THR A 49 -1.94 9.26 42.54
N LYS A 50 -2.95 9.26 41.70
CA LYS A 50 -2.82 9.28 40.23
C LYS A 50 -1.96 8.12 39.73
N ASN A 51 -2.18 6.94 40.29
CA ASN A 51 -1.45 5.71 40.06
C ASN A 51 -1.99 4.87 38.88
N ASN A 52 -2.90 5.42 38.10
CA ASN A 52 -3.49 4.74 36.96
C ASN A 52 -2.92 5.31 35.63
N PRO A 53 -2.00 4.61 34.95
CA PRO A 53 -1.50 5.01 33.67
C PRO A 53 -2.53 4.77 32.56
N VAL A 54 -2.56 5.66 31.58
CA VAL A 54 -3.28 5.45 30.31
C VAL A 54 -2.31 5.57 29.15
N LEU A 55 -2.20 4.49 28.39
CA LEU A 55 -1.38 4.40 27.18
C LEU A 55 -2.14 5.05 26.02
N ILE A 56 -1.60 6.10 25.46
CA ILE A 56 -2.22 6.87 24.39
C ILE A 56 -1.34 6.76 23.15
N GLY A 57 -1.88 6.23 22.08
CA GLY A 57 -1.16 6.10 20.80
C GLY A 57 -2.05 5.55 19.71
N GLU A 58 -1.58 5.66 18.48
CA GLU A 58 -2.31 5.18 17.31
C GLU A 58 -2.54 3.66 17.35
N PRO A 59 -3.52 3.13 16.58
CA PRO A 59 -3.72 1.68 16.48
C PRO A 59 -2.47 0.98 15.96
N GLY A 60 -2.13 -0.18 16.51
CA GLY A 60 -1.01 -0.98 16.01
C GLY A 60 0.39 -0.52 16.43
N VAL A 61 0.54 0.54 17.26
CA VAL A 61 1.88 0.98 17.75
C VAL A 61 2.45 0.11 18.88
N GLY A 62 1.71 -0.89 19.37
CA GLY A 62 2.17 -1.83 20.39
C GLY A 62 1.83 -1.43 21.82
N LYS A 63 0.68 -0.80 22.09
CA LYS A 63 0.22 -0.43 23.44
C LYS A 63 0.08 -1.67 24.35
N THR A 64 -0.54 -2.72 23.86
CA THR A 64 -0.72 -3.99 24.58
C THR A 64 0.61 -4.67 24.90
N ALA A 65 1.57 -4.62 23.95
CA ALA A 65 2.91 -5.16 24.16
C ALA A 65 3.65 -4.50 25.34
N ILE A 66 3.45 -3.20 25.59
CA ILE A 66 4.04 -2.51 26.74
C ILE A 66 3.55 -3.11 28.07
N VAL A 67 2.27 -3.50 28.14
CA VAL A 67 1.68 -4.12 29.32
C VAL A 67 2.17 -5.56 29.49
N GLU A 68 2.31 -6.30 28.38
CA GLU A 68 2.95 -7.63 28.38
C GLU A 68 4.41 -7.54 28.85
N GLY A 69 5.14 -6.49 28.44
CA GLY A 69 6.49 -6.20 28.92
C GLY A 69 6.56 -5.92 30.43
N LEU A 70 5.56 -5.22 30.99
CA LEU A 70 5.42 -5.05 32.43
C LEU A 70 5.24 -6.39 33.12
N ALA A 71 4.33 -7.25 32.64
CA ALA A 71 4.10 -8.57 33.20
C ALA A 71 5.37 -9.43 33.21
N LYS A 72 6.18 -9.36 32.14
CA LYS A 72 7.48 -10.02 32.08
C LYS A 72 8.47 -9.46 33.10
N LYS A 73 8.60 -8.13 33.23
CA LYS A 73 9.48 -7.51 34.23
C LYS A 73 9.08 -7.84 35.67
N ILE A 74 7.78 -8.05 35.95
CA ILE A 74 7.31 -8.52 37.27
C ILE A 74 7.83 -9.95 37.54
N ILE A 75 7.70 -10.86 36.59
CA ILE A 75 8.20 -12.24 36.72
C ILE A 75 9.72 -12.28 36.86
N ASP A 76 10.43 -11.46 36.08
CA ASP A 76 11.90 -11.33 36.11
C ASP A 76 12.39 -10.55 37.35
N LYS A 77 11.49 -10.13 38.26
CA LYS A 77 11.80 -9.32 39.47
C LYS A 77 12.54 -8.01 39.22
N GLN A 78 12.28 -7.40 38.05
CA GLN A 78 12.87 -6.12 37.61
C GLN A 78 11.96 -4.93 37.92
N VAL A 79 11.17 -5.00 38.98
CA VAL A 79 10.21 -3.98 39.41
C VAL A 79 10.41 -3.65 40.89
N PRO A 80 9.96 -2.48 41.39
CA PRO A 80 10.00 -2.14 42.81
C PRO A 80 9.22 -3.13 43.66
N GLU A 81 9.56 -3.18 44.98
CA GLU A 81 9.01 -4.14 45.96
C GLU A 81 7.46 -4.18 45.98
N ASN A 82 6.84 -3.02 45.84
CA ASN A 82 5.38 -2.90 45.84
C ASN A 82 4.69 -3.55 44.64
N LEU A 83 5.43 -3.91 43.57
CA LEU A 83 4.90 -4.55 42.38
C LEU A 83 5.38 -5.99 42.18
N LEU A 84 6.27 -6.50 43.03
CA LEU A 84 6.87 -7.83 42.87
C LEU A 84 5.86 -8.99 42.88
N ASN A 85 4.79 -8.86 43.64
CA ASN A 85 3.79 -9.91 43.79
C ASN A 85 2.49 -9.61 42.99
N CYS A 86 2.50 -8.56 42.20
CA CYS A 86 1.31 -8.17 41.42
C CYS A 86 1.09 -9.08 40.22
N ARG A 87 -0.18 -9.38 39.99
CA ARG A 87 -0.67 -10.05 38.78
C ARG A 87 -1.27 -9.02 37.83
N VAL A 88 -0.88 -9.05 36.57
CA VAL A 88 -1.48 -8.21 35.53
C VAL A 88 -2.55 -9.01 34.82
N ILE A 89 -3.80 -8.54 34.92
CA ILE A 89 -4.98 -9.22 34.33
C ILE A 89 -5.62 -8.29 33.31
N GLU A 90 -5.62 -8.72 32.07
CA GLU A 90 -6.32 -8.07 30.96
C GLU A 90 -7.80 -8.42 31.01
N ILE A 91 -8.68 -7.41 31.00
CA ILE A 91 -10.13 -7.61 30.96
C ILE A 91 -10.63 -7.39 29.54
N ASP A 92 -11.29 -8.42 29.00
CA ASP A 92 -11.97 -8.35 27.71
C ASP A 92 -13.38 -7.76 27.88
N LEU A 93 -13.52 -6.47 27.53
CA LEU A 93 -14.81 -5.77 27.59
C LEU A 93 -15.83 -6.37 26.61
N ALA A 94 -15.40 -6.86 25.46
CA ALA A 94 -16.31 -7.47 24.49
C ALA A 94 -16.94 -8.74 25.05
N SER A 95 -16.17 -9.57 25.75
CA SER A 95 -16.69 -10.76 26.45
C SER A 95 -17.64 -10.42 27.61
N LEU A 96 -17.43 -9.29 28.30
CA LEU A 96 -18.34 -8.83 29.37
C LEU A 96 -19.69 -8.37 28.80
N ILE A 97 -19.72 -7.77 27.63
CA ILE A 97 -20.93 -7.28 26.95
C ILE A 97 -21.65 -8.44 26.22
N ALA A 98 -20.89 -9.39 25.67
CA ALA A 98 -21.46 -10.51 24.92
C ALA A 98 -22.44 -11.33 25.77
N GLY A 99 -23.64 -11.55 25.23
CA GLY A 99 -24.70 -12.33 25.93
C GLY A 99 -25.33 -11.63 27.13
N ALA A 100 -25.07 -10.35 27.38
CA ALA A 100 -25.83 -9.55 28.32
C ALA A 100 -27.11 -9.07 27.61
N MET A 101 -28.26 -9.72 27.93
CA MET A 101 -29.55 -9.32 27.32
C MET A 101 -30.06 -7.97 27.85
N TYR A 102 -29.61 -7.56 29.02
CA TYR A 102 -29.99 -6.30 29.69
C TYR A 102 -28.75 -5.64 30.27
N GLN A 103 -28.71 -4.32 30.28
CA GLN A 103 -27.64 -3.48 30.82
C GLN A 103 -27.24 -3.86 32.26
N GLY A 104 -28.18 -4.23 33.10
CA GLY A 104 -27.94 -4.66 34.49
C GLY A 104 -27.03 -5.89 34.60
N GLN A 105 -27.03 -6.80 33.62
CA GLN A 105 -26.16 -7.98 33.66
C GLN A 105 -24.68 -7.62 33.41
N PHE A 106 -24.42 -6.67 32.56
CA PHE A 106 -23.04 -6.15 32.36
C PHE A 106 -22.53 -5.48 33.65
N GLU A 107 -23.38 -4.64 34.29
CA GLU A 107 -23.03 -3.98 35.55
C GLU A 107 -22.78 -5.00 36.68
N GLU A 108 -23.57 -6.04 36.77
CA GLU A 108 -23.41 -7.09 37.75
C GLU A 108 -22.12 -7.87 37.55
N ARG A 109 -21.78 -8.22 36.31
CA ARG A 109 -20.51 -8.87 35.96
C ARG A 109 -19.31 -7.98 36.32
N LEU A 110 -19.36 -6.69 35.97
CA LEU A 110 -18.29 -5.72 36.28
C LEU A 110 -18.17 -5.54 37.81
N LYS A 111 -19.29 -5.41 38.55
CA LYS A 111 -19.28 -5.34 40.02
C LYS A 111 -18.69 -6.60 40.66
N GLY A 112 -18.98 -7.78 40.10
CA GLY A 112 -18.36 -9.03 40.55
C GLY A 112 -16.85 -9.03 40.42
N ILE A 113 -16.33 -8.62 39.28
CA ILE A 113 -14.88 -8.47 39.04
C ILE A 113 -14.26 -7.46 40.03
N LEU A 114 -14.87 -6.30 40.18
CA LEU A 114 -14.36 -5.24 41.07
C LEU A 114 -14.34 -5.66 42.52
N LYS A 115 -15.32 -6.45 42.99
CA LYS A 115 -15.34 -7.01 44.32
C LYS A 115 -14.22 -7.99 44.58
N GLU A 116 -13.94 -8.89 43.65
CA GLU A 116 -12.79 -9.80 43.75
C GLU A 116 -11.44 -9.06 43.79
N ILE A 117 -11.33 -7.89 43.10
CA ILE A 117 -10.16 -7.05 43.16
C ILE A 117 -10.02 -6.34 44.50
N GLU A 118 -11.13 -5.82 45.08
CA GLU A 118 -11.10 -5.18 46.39
C GLU A 118 -10.69 -6.17 47.50
N GLU A 119 -11.05 -7.46 47.37
CA GLU A 119 -10.65 -8.51 48.32
C GLU A 119 -9.12 -8.82 48.22
N LYS A 120 -8.52 -8.67 47.05
CA LYS A 120 -7.10 -8.92 46.78
C LYS A 120 -6.33 -7.60 46.48
N LYS A 121 -6.62 -6.61 47.28
CA LYS A 121 -6.04 -5.27 47.19
C LYS A 121 -4.53 -5.33 47.12
N ASP A 122 -3.95 -4.52 46.24
CA ASP A 122 -2.49 -4.39 46.02
C ASP A 122 -1.81 -5.61 45.33
N GLU A 123 -2.51 -6.69 45.00
CA GLU A 123 -1.98 -7.86 44.29
C GLU A 123 -2.39 -7.91 42.81
N ILE A 124 -3.36 -7.08 42.41
CA ILE A 124 -3.91 -7.13 41.05
C ILE A 124 -3.80 -5.78 40.36
N ILE A 125 -3.23 -5.81 39.19
CA ILE A 125 -3.22 -4.70 38.22
C ILE A 125 -4.14 -5.09 37.07
N ILE A 126 -5.15 -4.27 36.82
CA ILE A 126 -6.06 -4.49 35.69
C ILE A 126 -5.53 -3.77 34.45
N PHE A 127 -5.56 -4.44 33.33
CA PHE A 127 -5.39 -3.83 32.03
C PHE A 127 -6.70 -3.84 31.25
N ILE A 128 -7.09 -2.69 30.72
CA ILE A 128 -8.27 -2.55 29.85
C ILE A 128 -7.83 -1.90 28.54
N ASP A 129 -7.86 -2.67 27.48
CA ASP A 129 -7.70 -2.12 26.14
C ASP A 129 -9.00 -1.42 25.71
N GLU A 130 -8.89 -0.43 24.85
CA GLU A 130 -10.01 0.40 24.41
C GLU A 130 -10.84 0.95 25.60
N ILE A 131 -10.17 1.47 26.62
CA ILE A 131 -10.80 1.96 27.87
C ILE A 131 -11.92 2.98 27.62
N HIS A 132 -11.92 3.67 26.48
CA HIS A 132 -12.97 4.60 26.08
C HIS A 132 -14.34 3.91 25.95
N MET A 133 -14.39 2.61 25.68
CA MET A 133 -15.64 1.84 25.63
C MET A 133 -16.38 1.83 26.96
N LEU A 134 -15.68 1.93 28.08
CA LEU A 134 -16.33 2.00 29.41
C LEU A 134 -17.11 3.31 29.60
N ILE A 135 -16.77 4.38 28.91
CA ILE A 135 -17.34 5.71 29.08
C ILE A 135 -18.52 5.96 28.14
N GLY A 136 -18.65 5.14 27.08
CA GLY A 136 -19.67 5.28 26.03
C GLY A 136 -20.82 4.28 26.08
N THR A 137 -20.70 3.22 26.86
CA THR A 137 -21.72 2.15 26.95
C THR A 137 -22.85 2.56 27.88
N GLY A 138 -23.80 3.36 27.39
CA GLY A 138 -24.97 3.76 28.18
C GLY A 138 -25.85 4.82 27.54
N LYS A 139 -25.48 5.34 26.39
CA LYS A 139 -26.27 6.37 25.71
C LYS A 139 -27.04 5.84 24.50
N THR A 140 -28.06 5.02 24.78
CA THR A 140 -29.12 4.74 23.81
C THR A 140 -30.45 5.15 24.45
N GLY A 141 -30.87 6.40 24.24
CA GLY A 141 -32.16 6.91 24.70
C GLY A 141 -32.06 8.02 25.76
N ALA A 142 -33.08 8.83 25.83
CA ALA A 142 -33.19 10.03 26.68
C ALA A 142 -33.27 9.77 28.21
N ASP A 143 -32.99 8.54 28.70
CA ASP A 143 -32.94 8.21 30.09
C ASP A 143 -31.56 7.77 30.55
N SER A 144 -31.10 8.38 31.62
CA SER A 144 -29.78 8.29 32.25
C SER A 144 -29.44 6.89 32.73
N GLY A 145 -28.94 6.03 31.85
CA GLY A 145 -28.25 4.79 32.24
C GLY A 145 -26.93 5.10 32.93
N MET A 146 -26.64 4.46 34.06
CA MET A 146 -25.38 4.62 34.77
C MET A 146 -24.22 4.16 33.91
N ASP A 147 -23.31 5.08 33.64
CA ASP A 147 -22.09 4.84 32.87
C ASP A 147 -21.17 3.88 33.67
N ALA A 148 -20.64 2.82 33.05
CA ALA A 148 -19.71 1.89 33.70
C ALA A 148 -18.53 2.61 34.38
N ALA A 149 -18.12 3.75 33.83
CA ALA A 149 -17.15 4.65 34.42
C ALA A 149 -17.55 5.09 35.85
N ASN A 150 -18.83 5.27 36.14
CA ASN A 150 -19.32 5.69 37.47
C ASN A 150 -19.14 4.59 38.55
N ILE A 151 -19.05 3.33 38.14
CA ILE A 151 -18.76 2.20 39.04
C ILE A 151 -17.26 2.16 39.40
N ILE A 152 -16.38 2.50 38.44
CA ILE A 152 -14.93 2.42 38.62
C ILE A 152 -14.38 3.68 39.32
N LYS A 153 -14.95 4.85 39.07
CA LYS A 153 -14.50 6.14 39.63
C LYS A 153 -14.30 6.15 41.17
N PRO A 154 -15.20 5.60 41.98
CA PRO A 154 -15.03 5.56 43.45
C PRO A 154 -13.82 4.73 43.87
N LEU A 155 -13.54 3.60 43.20
CA LEU A 155 -12.43 2.72 43.50
C LEU A 155 -11.09 3.34 43.13
N MET A 156 -11.02 4.01 41.99
CA MET A 156 -9.87 4.82 41.59
C MET A 156 -9.64 5.99 42.58
N ALA A 157 -10.73 6.55 43.16
CA ALA A 157 -10.65 7.65 44.11
C ALA A 157 -9.96 7.27 45.42
N ARG A 158 -10.24 6.07 45.89
CA ARG A 158 -9.72 5.54 47.16
C ARG A 158 -8.31 4.93 46.99
N GLY A 159 -7.75 4.89 45.75
CA GLY A 159 -6.51 4.19 45.45
C GLY A 159 -6.60 2.68 45.63
N ALA A 160 -7.79 2.14 45.63
CA ALA A 160 -8.06 0.71 45.80
C ALA A 160 -7.95 -0.09 44.48
N LEU A 161 -7.75 0.61 43.37
CA LEU A 161 -7.68 0.00 42.04
C LEU A 161 -6.41 0.47 41.32
N HIS A 162 -5.59 -0.46 40.88
CA HIS A 162 -4.51 -0.22 39.94
C HIS A 162 -5.00 -0.57 38.54
N LEU A 163 -5.20 0.46 37.71
CA LEU A 163 -5.76 0.33 36.37
C LEU A 163 -4.80 0.88 35.32
N ILE A 164 -4.48 0.09 34.33
CA ILE A 164 -3.82 0.49 33.11
C ILE A 164 -4.88 0.56 32.00
N GLY A 165 -5.05 1.70 31.37
CA GLY A 165 -5.90 1.86 30.21
C GLY A 165 -5.09 1.99 28.94
N ALA A 166 -5.64 1.56 27.79
CA ALA A 166 -5.11 1.88 26.48
C ALA A 166 -6.20 2.48 25.59
N THR A 167 -5.86 3.47 24.79
CA THR A 167 -6.78 4.15 23.87
C THR A 167 -6.02 4.92 22.80
N THR A 168 -6.70 5.43 21.77
CA THR A 168 -6.13 6.37 20.81
C THR A 168 -6.15 7.80 21.34
N TYR A 169 -5.43 8.70 20.66
CA TYR A 169 -5.41 10.11 21.05
C TYR A 169 -6.77 10.78 20.89
N ASP A 170 -7.46 10.52 19.78
CA ASP A 170 -8.79 11.08 19.50
C ASP A 170 -9.84 10.61 20.51
N GLU A 171 -9.82 9.31 20.87
CA GLU A 171 -10.72 8.72 21.84
C GLU A 171 -10.43 9.23 23.25
N TYR A 172 -9.17 9.39 23.61
CA TYR A 172 -8.78 10.00 24.89
C TYR A 172 -9.38 11.40 25.01
N GLN A 173 -9.19 12.25 23.98
CA GLN A 173 -9.67 13.62 23.96
C GLN A 173 -11.21 13.69 23.97
N LYS A 174 -11.86 12.80 23.24
CA LYS A 174 -13.32 12.77 23.11
C LYS A 174 -14.04 12.28 24.35
N TYR A 175 -13.49 11.30 25.04
CA TYR A 175 -14.19 10.57 26.11
C TYR A 175 -13.55 10.79 27.48
N ILE A 176 -12.23 10.72 27.66
CA ILE A 176 -11.55 10.76 28.95
C ILE A 176 -11.26 12.20 29.39
N GLU A 177 -10.73 13.03 28.50
CA GLU A 177 -10.37 14.43 28.80
C GLU A 177 -11.60 15.28 29.17
N LYS A 178 -12.77 14.97 28.63
CA LYS A 178 -14.03 15.62 28.96
C LYS A 178 -14.58 15.25 30.33
N ASP A 179 -14.13 14.14 30.90
CA ASP A 179 -14.51 13.70 32.24
C ASP A 179 -13.46 14.13 33.27
N ALA A 180 -13.67 15.27 33.92
CA ALA A 180 -12.73 15.84 34.87
C ALA A 180 -12.38 14.90 36.06
N ALA A 181 -13.23 13.92 36.37
CA ALA A 181 -12.97 12.96 37.45
C ALA A 181 -11.99 11.87 37.01
N LEU A 182 -12.06 11.41 35.78
CA LEU A 182 -11.12 10.45 35.20
C LEU A 182 -9.80 11.11 34.84
N GLU A 183 -9.82 12.28 34.22
CA GLU A 183 -8.61 13.02 33.81
C GLU A 183 -7.69 13.30 35.01
N ARG A 184 -8.26 13.71 36.15
CA ARG A 184 -7.48 13.98 37.37
C ARG A 184 -6.85 12.74 37.99
N ARG A 185 -7.25 11.53 37.61
CA ARG A 185 -6.82 10.25 38.21
C ARG A 185 -5.98 9.41 37.28
N MET A 186 -6.11 9.61 36.00
CA MET A 186 -5.31 8.95 34.99
C MET A 186 -4.08 9.78 34.62
N GLN A 187 -2.96 9.08 34.36
CA GLN A 187 -1.73 9.72 33.95
C GLN A 187 -1.35 9.28 32.55
N LYS A 188 -1.24 10.24 31.63
CA LYS A 188 -0.91 9.99 30.21
C LYS A 188 0.48 9.39 30.06
N VAL A 189 0.57 8.32 29.29
CA VAL A 189 1.82 7.74 28.74
C VAL A 189 1.66 7.68 27.25
N ILE A 190 2.39 8.54 26.54
CA ILE A 190 2.32 8.64 25.09
C ILE A 190 3.13 7.50 24.49
N VAL A 191 2.54 6.77 23.55
CA VAL A 191 3.15 5.66 22.82
C VAL A 191 3.27 6.05 21.35
N ASN A 192 4.44 6.44 20.94
CA ASN A 192 4.71 6.84 19.55
C ASN A 192 4.97 5.62 18.66
N GLU A 193 4.81 5.80 17.35
CA GLU A 193 5.25 4.84 16.35
C GLU A 193 6.75 4.56 16.49
N PRO A 194 7.20 3.29 16.52
CA PRO A 194 8.61 2.96 16.64
C PRO A 194 9.36 3.36 15.36
N SER A 195 10.68 3.54 15.50
CA SER A 195 11.55 3.76 14.34
C SER A 195 11.62 2.51 13.44
N ILE A 196 12.10 2.69 12.20
CA ILE A 196 12.34 1.55 11.28
C ILE A 196 13.34 0.57 11.93
N GLN A 197 14.39 1.06 12.61
CA GLN A 197 15.40 0.23 13.26
C GLN A 197 14.81 -0.60 14.42
N ASP A 198 13.97 0.04 15.26
CA ASP A 198 13.28 -0.67 16.33
C ASP A 198 12.32 -1.72 15.75
N THR A 199 11.63 -1.39 14.68
CA THR A 199 10.73 -2.32 13.98
C THR A 199 11.48 -3.53 13.43
N ILE A 200 12.64 -3.34 12.81
CA ILE A 200 13.49 -4.45 12.35
C ILE A 200 13.87 -5.36 13.53
N THR A 201 14.22 -4.76 14.67
CA THR A 201 14.58 -5.52 15.86
C THR A 201 13.38 -6.31 16.42
N ILE A 202 12.18 -5.70 16.41
CA ILE A 202 10.93 -6.38 16.78
C ILE A 202 10.66 -7.55 15.84
N LEU A 203 10.74 -7.34 14.51
CA LEU A 203 10.53 -8.39 13.51
C LEU A 203 11.49 -9.56 13.71
N ARG A 204 12.78 -9.29 14.00
CA ARG A 204 13.76 -10.33 14.33
C ARG A 204 13.39 -11.11 15.59
N GLY A 205 12.83 -10.41 16.59
CA GLY A 205 12.37 -11.04 17.82
C GLY A 205 11.19 -12.00 17.65
N ILE A 206 10.29 -11.72 16.70
CA ILE A 206 9.12 -12.57 16.42
C ILE A 206 9.35 -13.57 15.29
N LYS A 207 10.46 -13.47 14.56
CA LYS A 207 10.80 -14.28 13.38
C LYS A 207 10.60 -15.78 13.62
N GLU A 208 11.24 -16.33 14.65
CA GLU A 208 11.20 -17.79 14.94
C GLU A 208 9.77 -18.29 15.20
N ARG A 209 8.91 -17.45 15.78
CA ARG A 209 7.53 -17.79 16.04
C ARG A 209 6.71 -17.84 14.74
N LEU A 210 6.91 -16.87 13.84
CA LEU A 210 6.28 -16.85 12.52
C LEU A 210 6.75 -18.04 11.67
N GLU A 211 8.06 -18.33 11.68
CA GLU A 211 8.62 -19.48 10.98
C GLU A 211 8.02 -20.80 11.48
N ARG A 212 7.85 -20.95 12.81
CA ARG A 212 7.20 -22.14 13.40
C ARG A 212 5.71 -22.26 13.04
N PHE A 213 5.00 -21.15 13.07
CA PHE A 213 3.56 -21.15 12.79
C PHE A 213 3.25 -21.47 11.31
N HIS A 214 3.98 -20.82 10.40
CA HIS A 214 3.77 -21.02 8.96
C HIS A 214 4.56 -22.20 8.40
N LYS A 215 5.57 -22.70 9.11
CA LYS A 215 6.52 -23.74 8.64
C LYS A 215 7.27 -23.34 7.37
N VAL A 216 7.65 -22.08 7.29
CA VAL A 216 8.43 -21.46 6.22
C VAL A 216 9.63 -20.75 6.81
N LYS A 217 10.69 -20.56 6.03
CA LYS A 217 11.83 -19.74 6.45
C LYS A 217 11.61 -18.29 6.07
N ILE A 218 12.18 -17.39 6.88
CA ILE A 218 12.13 -15.94 6.63
C ILE A 218 13.57 -15.44 6.54
N ASP A 219 13.96 -14.89 5.40
CA ASP A 219 15.27 -14.27 5.24
C ASP A 219 15.36 -12.98 6.06
N ASP A 220 16.52 -12.70 6.70
CA ASP A 220 16.70 -11.49 7.49
C ASP A 220 16.56 -10.21 6.66
N ASN A 221 17.04 -10.25 5.41
CA ASN A 221 16.86 -9.13 4.50
C ASN A 221 15.39 -8.86 4.17
N SER A 222 14.52 -9.86 4.21
CA SER A 222 13.09 -9.68 3.98
C SER A 222 12.43 -8.91 5.13
N LEU A 223 12.91 -9.08 6.38
CA LEU A 223 12.44 -8.32 7.55
C LEU A 223 12.83 -6.84 7.45
N VAL A 224 14.08 -6.57 7.06
CA VAL A 224 14.54 -5.19 6.81
C VAL A 224 13.67 -4.54 5.73
N TYR A 225 13.45 -5.26 4.63
CA TYR A 225 12.65 -4.77 3.51
C TYR A 225 11.17 -4.56 3.89
N ALA A 226 10.62 -5.43 4.72
CA ALA A 226 9.25 -5.28 5.22
C ALA A 226 9.08 -4.01 6.06
N ALA A 227 10.02 -3.71 6.95
CA ALA A 227 10.00 -2.48 7.74
C ALA A 227 10.14 -1.21 6.87
N GLU A 228 11.07 -1.20 5.92
CA GLU A 228 11.31 -0.06 5.02
C GLU A 228 10.14 0.17 4.06
N LEU A 229 9.67 -0.87 3.37
CA LEU A 229 8.59 -0.75 2.40
C LEU A 229 7.26 -0.42 3.06
N SER A 230 6.94 -1.04 4.20
CA SER A 230 5.71 -0.71 4.93
C SER A 230 5.71 0.72 5.45
N SER A 231 6.85 1.22 5.95
CA SER A 231 6.99 2.62 6.37
C SER A 231 6.77 3.59 5.22
N ARG A 232 7.31 3.26 4.03
CA ARG A 232 7.29 4.15 2.86
C ARG A 232 5.97 4.13 2.10
N TYR A 233 5.38 2.95 1.91
CA TYR A 233 4.26 2.77 0.98
C TYR A 233 2.91 2.52 1.65
N ILE A 234 2.88 2.12 2.93
CA ILE A 234 1.65 1.89 3.68
C ILE A 234 1.46 3.04 4.67
N SER A 235 0.62 4.02 4.29
CA SER A 235 0.44 5.27 5.05
C SER A 235 -0.81 5.27 5.94
N ASP A 236 -1.71 4.30 5.81
CA ASP A 236 -2.96 4.22 6.55
C ASP A 236 -2.87 3.38 7.84
N ARG A 237 -1.70 2.80 8.12
CA ARG A 237 -1.37 2.00 9.28
C ARG A 237 -0.02 2.42 9.87
N PHE A 238 0.25 2.00 11.11
CA PHE A 238 1.45 2.37 11.85
C PHE A 238 2.39 1.19 12.07
N LEU A 239 3.68 1.47 12.23
CA LEU A 239 4.66 0.49 12.67
C LEU A 239 4.44 0.17 14.17
N PRO A 240 4.75 -1.06 14.64
CA PRO A 240 5.30 -2.18 13.88
C PRO A 240 4.24 -3.05 13.19
N ASP A 241 2.95 -2.85 13.48
CA ASP A 241 1.84 -3.71 13.08
C ASP A 241 1.80 -3.96 11.56
N LYS A 242 1.85 -2.88 10.76
CA LYS A 242 1.87 -3.00 9.28
C LYS A 242 3.04 -3.83 8.74
N ALA A 243 4.20 -3.81 9.42
CA ALA A 243 5.35 -4.61 9.01
C ALA A 243 5.23 -6.07 9.45
N ILE A 244 4.64 -6.31 10.61
CA ILE A 244 4.34 -7.66 11.13
C ILE A 244 3.32 -8.34 10.22
N ASP A 245 2.20 -7.66 9.92
CA ASP A 245 1.17 -8.17 9.02
C ASP A 245 1.73 -8.50 7.63
N LEU A 246 2.63 -7.66 7.13
CA LEU A 246 3.27 -7.86 5.83
C LEU A 246 4.12 -9.13 5.81
N VAL A 247 4.89 -9.40 6.87
CA VAL A 247 5.70 -10.61 7.00
C VAL A 247 4.81 -11.84 7.21
N ASP A 248 3.76 -11.71 8.01
CA ASP A 248 2.79 -12.79 8.28
C ASP A 248 2.06 -13.20 6.99
N GLU A 249 1.54 -12.24 6.20
CA GLU A 249 0.91 -12.51 4.91
C GLU A 249 1.92 -13.11 3.90
N ALA A 250 3.18 -12.65 3.92
CA ALA A 250 4.22 -13.22 3.08
C ALA A 250 4.47 -14.69 3.41
N ALA A 251 4.57 -15.01 4.68
CA ALA A 251 4.75 -16.37 5.16
C ALA A 251 3.52 -17.24 4.85
N ALA A 252 2.31 -16.70 5.01
CA ALA A 252 1.07 -17.37 4.65
C ALA A 252 0.97 -17.64 3.14
N THR A 253 1.40 -16.68 2.31
CA THR A 253 1.41 -16.82 0.85
C THR A 253 2.33 -17.94 0.43
N ILE A 254 3.59 -17.96 0.90
CA ILE A 254 4.54 -19.03 0.61
C ILE A 254 3.99 -20.38 1.06
N LYS A 255 3.48 -20.50 2.28
CA LYS A 255 2.83 -21.73 2.78
C LYS A 255 1.69 -22.22 1.89
N THR A 256 0.91 -21.27 1.35
CA THR A 256 -0.19 -21.58 0.45
C THR A 256 0.34 -22.05 -0.89
N GLU A 257 1.31 -21.34 -1.48
CA GLU A 257 1.95 -21.70 -2.75
C GLU A 257 2.65 -23.07 -2.70
N MET A 258 3.25 -23.43 -1.55
CA MET A 258 3.83 -24.77 -1.35
C MET A 258 2.81 -25.92 -1.49
N ASN A 259 1.52 -25.65 -1.24
CA ASN A 259 0.46 -26.65 -1.31
C ASN A 259 -0.35 -26.58 -2.61
N PHE A 260 -0.29 -25.46 -3.31
CA PHE A 260 -1.01 -25.24 -4.57
C PHE A 260 -0.18 -25.64 -5.79
N ILE A 261 -0.87 -25.79 -6.90
CA ILE A 261 -0.26 -26.05 -8.21
C ILE A 261 0.50 -24.76 -8.63
N PRO A 262 1.77 -24.86 -9.08
CA PRO A 262 2.51 -23.69 -9.56
C PRO A 262 1.76 -22.91 -10.64
N GLU A 263 1.87 -21.59 -10.62
CA GLU A 263 1.17 -20.68 -11.55
C GLU A 263 1.43 -21.03 -13.03
N ASP A 264 2.66 -21.45 -13.34
CA ASP A 264 3.03 -21.85 -14.70
C ASP A 264 2.30 -23.13 -15.15
N LEU A 265 2.12 -24.08 -14.23
CA LEU A 265 1.36 -25.29 -14.51
C LEU A 265 -0.14 -25.01 -14.64
N GLU A 266 -0.66 -24.06 -13.87
CA GLU A 266 -2.05 -23.61 -13.97
C GLU A 266 -2.32 -22.88 -15.31
N LYS A 267 -1.43 -21.99 -15.75
CA LYS A 267 -1.50 -21.33 -17.05
C LYS A 267 -1.50 -22.32 -18.20
N LEU A 268 -0.61 -23.32 -18.14
CA LEU A 268 -0.57 -24.38 -19.15
C LEU A 268 -1.85 -25.23 -19.16
N ASN A 269 -2.44 -25.51 -18.01
CA ASN A 269 -3.72 -26.22 -17.92
C ASN A 269 -4.87 -25.39 -18.53
N GLN A 270 -4.90 -24.08 -18.29
CA GLN A 270 -5.89 -23.17 -18.91
C GLN A 270 -5.69 -23.09 -20.42
N GLU A 271 -4.45 -23.06 -20.89
CA GLU A 271 -4.14 -23.09 -22.33
C GLU A 271 -4.57 -24.40 -22.97
N LYS A 272 -4.35 -25.54 -22.31
CA LYS A 272 -4.84 -26.84 -22.76
C LYS A 272 -6.35 -26.85 -22.90
N ILE A 273 -7.09 -26.38 -21.88
CA ILE A 273 -8.57 -26.29 -21.94
C ILE A 273 -9.02 -25.43 -23.12
N ARG A 274 -8.36 -24.29 -23.37
CA ARG A 274 -8.64 -23.42 -24.51
C ARG A 274 -8.44 -24.16 -25.84
N LEU A 275 -7.30 -24.85 -26.01
CA LEU A 275 -6.99 -25.62 -27.21
C LEU A 275 -7.95 -26.80 -27.41
N GLU A 276 -8.40 -27.45 -26.35
CA GLU A 276 -9.41 -28.53 -26.40
C GLU A 276 -10.77 -27.97 -26.86
N MET A 277 -11.21 -26.80 -26.35
CA MET A 277 -12.43 -26.13 -26.80
C MET A 277 -12.33 -25.72 -28.27
N GLU A 278 -11.18 -25.19 -28.69
CA GLU A 278 -10.92 -24.83 -30.09
C GLU A 278 -10.96 -26.05 -30.99
N LYS A 279 -10.40 -27.19 -30.57
CA LYS A 279 -10.47 -28.47 -31.26
C LYS A 279 -11.93 -28.95 -31.47
N LEU A 280 -12.77 -28.82 -30.43
CA LEU A 280 -14.18 -29.15 -30.51
C LEU A 280 -14.91 -28.25 -31.50
N ALA A 281 -14.62 -26.94 -31.47
CA ALA A 281 -15.21 -25.97 -32.38
C ALA A 281 -14.80 -26.23 -33.85
N LEU A 282 -13.52 -26.50 -34.11
CA LEU A 282 -13.01 -26.83 -35.45
C LEU A 282 -13.58 -28.12 -36.00
N ASN A 283 -13.81 -29.13 -35.15
CA ASN A 283 -14.43 -30.40 -35.57
C ASN A 283 -15.92 -30.29 -35.84
N SER A 284 -16.62 -29.32 -35.22
CA SER A 284 -18.07 -29.08 -35.41
C SER A 284 -18.38 -28.10 -36.56
N ALA A 285 -17.34 -27.44 -37.11
CA ALA A 285 -17.51 -26.46 -38.17
C ALA A 285 -17.93 -27.12 -39.50
N THR A 286 -18.86 -26.50 -40.25
CA THR A 286 -19.41 -27.00 -41.52
C THR A 286 -18.36 -27.04 -42.64
N LYS A 287 -17.32 -26.24 -42.58
CA LYS A 287 -16.12 -26.32 -43.44
C LYS A 287 -14.91 -26.64 -42.54
N LYS A 288 -14.41 -27.85 -42.67
CA LYS A 288 -13.24 -28.31 -41.94
C LYS A 288 -11.97 -27.76 -42.58
N ASP A 289 -11.22 -26.94 -41.81
CA ASP A 289 -9.88 -26.49 -42.20
C ASP A 289 -8.86 -27.48 -41.63
N ASN A 290 -8.40 -28.40 -42.47
CA ASN A 290 -7.46 -29.45 -42.03
C ASN A 290 -6.12 -28.90 -41.55
N GLN A 291 -5.65 -27.75 -42.07
CA GLN A 291 -4.38 -27.12 -41.61
C GLN A 291 -4.53 -26.57 -40.19
N LEU A 292 -5.63 -25.92 -39.86
CA LEU A 292 -5.89 -25.43 -38.50
C LEU A 292 -6.08 -26.57 -37.49
N ILE A 293 -6.70 -27.66 -37.90
CA ILE A 293 -6.86 -28.86 -37.05
C ILE A 293 -5.50 -29.51 -36.74
N GLU A 294 -4.58 -29.62 -37.72
CA GLU A 294 -3.23 -30.14 -37.51
C GLU A 294 -2.40 -29.24 -36.59
N ILE A 295 -2.43 -27.92 -36.79
CA ILE A 295 -1.73 -26.95 -35.95
C ILE A 295 -2.23 -27.02 -34.50
N ASN A 296 -3.54 -27.04 -34.30
CA ASN A 296 -4.14 -27.15 -32.97
C ASN A 296 -3.78 -28.48 -32.31
N ALA A 297 -3.79 -29.61 -33.03
CA ALA A 297 -3.38 -30.92 -32.51
C ALA A 297 -1.89 -30.95 -32.10
N LYS A 298 -1.02 -30.29 -32.86
CA LYS A 298 0.40 -30.15 -32.54
C LYS A 298 0.62 -29.32 -31.27
N ASN A 299 -0.02 -28.16 -31.18
CA ASN A 299 0.04 -27.28 -30.01
C ASN A 299 -0.47 -28.01 -28.75
N LEU A 300 -1.55 -28.76 -28.88
CA LEU A 300 -2.14 -29.52 -27.77
C LEU A 300 -1.19 -30.61 -27.28
N ASN A 301 -0.51 -31.34 -28.18
CA ASN A 301 0.51 -32.34 -27.81
C ASN A 301 1.73 -31.67 -27.13
N GLU A 302 2.23 -30.56 -27.65
CA GLU A 302 3.36 -29.84 -27.04
C GLU A 302 3.01 -29.34 -25.64
N THR A 303 1.80 -28.80 -25.44
CA THR A 303 1.31 -28.34 -24.14
C THR A 303 1.15 -29.52 -23.16
N ASP A 304 0.63 -30.66 -23.63
CA ASP A 304 0.51 -31.86 -22.80
C ASP A 304 1.87 -32.44 -22.33
N ILE A 305 2.87 -32.40 -23.20
CA ILE A 305 4.23 -32.84 -22.84
C ILE A 305 4.79 -31.90 -21.74
N LYS A 306 4.69 -30.60 -21.94
CA LYS A 306 5.15 -29.60 -20.96
C LYS A 306 4.45 -29.73 -19.60
N ILE A 307 3.14 -29.96 -19.61
CA ILE A 307 2.35 -30.21 -18.39
C ILE A 307 2.84 -31.44 -17.66
N LYS A 308 3.08 -32.57 -18.36
CA LYS A 308 3.56 -33.81 -17.75
C LYS A 308 4.95 -33.66 -17.14
N GLU A 309 5.87 -32.98 -17.81
CA GLU A 309 7.23 -32.75 -17.32
C GLU A 309 7.24 -31.85 -16.08
N LEU A 310 6.53 -30.70 -16.12
CA LEU A 310 6.41 -29.77 -15.00
C LEU A 310 5.70 -30.41 -13.81
N ARG A 311 4.65 -31.20 -14.04
CA ARG A 311 3.92 -31.92 -13.00
C ARG A 311 4.79 -32.94 -12.29
N LYS A 312 5.60 -33.70 -13.04
CA LYS A 312 6.54 -34.67 -12.47
C LYS A 312 7.62 -34.00 -11.63
N LYS A 313 8.17 -32.87 -12.09
CA LYS A 313 9.11 -32.07 -11.32
C LYS A 313 8.47 -31.56 -10.02
N TRP A 314 7.29 -30.95 -10.12
CA TRP A 314 6.56 -30.43 -8.97
C TRP A 314 6.22 -31.52 -7.93
N GLU A 315 5.72 -32.69 -8.35
CA GLU A 315 5.43 -33.79 -7.45
C GLU A 315 6.70 -34.30 -6.73
N SER A 316 7.82 -34.35 -7.44
CA SER A 316 9.12 -34.70 -6.86
C SER A 316 9.57 -33.72 -5.80
N GLU A 317 9.49 -32.40 -6.09
CA GLU A 317 9.85 -31.33 -5.13
C GLU A 317 8.91 -31.32 -3.93
N LYS A 318 7.61 -31.50 -4.16
CA LYS A 318 6.60 -31.56 -3.09
C LYS A 318 6.84 -32.72 -2.11
N ASN A 319 7.27 -33.88 -2.60
CA ASN A 319 7.60 -35.03 -1.76
C ASN A 319 8.85 -34.74 -0.92
N LYS A 320 9.92 -34.22 -1.55
CA LYS A 320 11.13 -33.80 -0.81
C LYS A 320 10.83 -32.81 0.28
N LEU A 321 9.93 -31.82 0.00
CA LEU A 321 9.54 -30.82 0.97
C LEU A 321 8.78 -31.42 2.16
N LYS A 322 7.89 -32.41 1.91
CA LYS A 322 7.23 -33.16 2.99
C LYS A 322 8.24 -33.85 3.90
N ASP A 323 9.26 -34.44 3.30
CA ASP A 323 10.33 -35.10 4.05
C ASP A 323 11.14 -34.09 4.89
N VAL A 324 11.42 -32.90 4.37
CA VAL A 324 12.05 -31.82 5.11
C VAL A 324 11.20 -31.40 6.32
N ILE A 325 9.90 -31.21 6.12
CA ILE A 325 8.98 -30.80 7.20
C ILE A 325 8.89 -31.89 8.28
N SER A 326 8.79 -33.17 7.89
CA SER A 326 8.74 -34.27 8.86
C SER A 326 10.03 -34.40 9.67
N LEU A 327 11.19 -34.25 9.04
CA LEU A 327 12.49 -34.28 9.71
C LEU A 327 12.66 -33.10 10.67
N GLN A 328 12.18 -31.91 10.30
CA GLN A 328 12.20 -30.73 11.20
C GLN A 328 11.35 -30.96 12.45
N GLN A 329 10.15 -31.55 12.31
CA GLN A 329 9.28 -31.89 13.43
C GLN A 329 9.94 -32.92 14.36
N GLU A 330 10.55 -33.96 13.79
CA GLU A 330 11.28 -34.95 14.57
C GLU A 330 12.46 -34.35 15.36
N ILE A 331 13.23 -33.43 14.74
CA ILE A 331 14.33 -32.73 15.40
C ILE A 331 13.81 -31.86 16.56
N GLU A 332 12.67 -31.20 16.39
CA GLU A 332 12.09 -30.35 17.43
C GLU A 332 11.57 -31.20 18.61
N GLU A 333 10.94 -32.33 18.35
CA GLU A 333 10.54 -33.29 19.38
C GLU A 333 11.75 -33.85 20.14
N LEU A 334 12.84 -34.14 19.44
CA LEU A 334 14.08 -34.61 20.06
C LEU A 334 14.72 -33.51 20.92
N LYS A 335 14.71 -32.26 20.48
CA LYS A 335 15.18 -31.10 21.29
C LYS A 335 14.31 -30.88 22.53
N HIS A 336 13.01 -31.06 22.44
CA HIS A 336 12.14 -31.03 23.61
C HIS A 336 12.42 -32.18 24.59
N LYS A 337 12.66 -33.37 24.08
CA LYS A 337 13.05 -34.54 24.91
C LYS A 337 14.41 -34.30 25.58
N LEU A 338 15.36 -33.71 24.87
CA LEU A 338 16.66 -33.33 25.41
C LEU A 338 16.52 -32.33 26.58
N ASN A 339 15.71 -31.29 26.41
CA ASN A 339 15.51 -30.29 27.47
C ASN A 339 14.80 -30.90 28.71
N ARG A 340 13.87 -31.86 28.51
CA ARG A 340 13.26 -32.59 29.63
C ARG A 340 14.28 -33.48 30.34
N ALA A 341 15.07 -34.26 29.59
CA ALA A 341 16.10 -35.11 30.14
C ALA A 341 17.17 -34.30 30.94
N LEU A 342 17.52 -33.10 30.48
CA LEU A 342 18.42 -32.19 31.21
C LEU A 342 17.80 -31.68 32.52
N ASN A 343 16.48 -31.33 32.49
CA ASN A 343 15.77 -30.86 33.66
C ASN A 343 15.54 -31.98 34.69
N ASP A 344 15.34 -33.21 34.24
CA ASP A 344 15.12 -34.41 35.05
C ASP A 344 16.45 -35.03 35.57
N GLY A 345 17.62 -34.49 35.11
CA GLY A 345 18.95 -34.97 35.51
C GLY A 345 19.39 -36.27 34.84
N ASP A 346 18.70 -36.70 33.78
CA ASP A 346 19.09 -37.90 33.02
C ASP A 346 20.12 -37.54 31.93
N PHE A 347 21.38 -37.42 32.38
CA PHE A 347 22.51 -37.07 31.52
C PHE A 347 22.86 -38.15 30.47
N GLU A 348 22.49 -39.43 30.69
CA GLU A 348 22.74 -40.48 29.73
C GLU A 348 21.82 -40.34 28.51
N GLN A 349 20.54 -40.15 28.73
CA GLN A 349 19.58 -39.86 27.66
C GLN A 349 19.89 -38.51 26.98
N ALA A 350 20.21 -37.46 27.73
CA ALA A 350 20.60 -36.17 27.17
C ALA A 350 21.81 -36.27 26.25
N SER A 351 22.83 -37.07 26.61
CA SER A 351 24.03 -37.31 25.77
C SER A 351 23.70 -38.04 24.49
N LYS A 352 22.88 -39.13 24.54
CA LYS A 352 22.44 -39.87 23.37
C LYS A 352 21.64 -38.99 22.39
N LEU A 353 20.78 -38.13 22.90
CA LEU A 353 20.01 -37.21 22.09
C LEU A 353 20.89 -36.12 21.46
N LYS A 354 21.75 -35.48 22.25
CA LYS A 354 22.58 -34.34 21.83
C LYS A 354 23.67 -34.69 20.84
N TYR A 355 24.36 -35.80 21.05
CA TYR A 355 25.52 -36.18 20.24
C TYR A 355 25.25 -37.31 19.24
N GLY A 356 24.10 -37.99 19.32
CA GLY A 356 23.71 -39.08 18.43
C GLY A 356 22.56 -38.70 17.50
N LEU A 357 21.32 -38.73 18.01
CA LEU A 357 20.13 -38.68 17.17
C LEU A 357 19.89 -37.30 16.53
N ILE A 358 20.13 -36.19 17.24
CA ILE A 358 19.88 -34.86 16.69
C ILE A 358 20.84 -34.58 15.52
N PRO A 359 22.19 -34.73 15.66
CA PRO A 359 23.10 -34.49 14.53
C PRO A 359 22.86 -35.40 13.33
N GLU A 360 22.47 -36.68 13.53
CA GLU A 360 22.12 -37.57 12.42
C GLU A 360 20.94 -37.05 11.61
N LYS A 361 19.90 -36.55 12.28
CA LYS A 361 18.73 -35.99 11.62
C LYS A 361 19.02 -34.62 10.99
N GLU A 362 19.84 -33.80 11.62
CA GLU A 362 20.30 -32.52 11.07
C GLU A 362 21.14 -32.71 9.80
N ASN A 363 22.02 -33.70 9.75
CA ASN A 363 22.78 -34.03 8.54
C ASN A 363 21.87 -34.48 7.39
N LYS A 364 20.90 -35.38 7.67
CA LYS A 364 19.90 -35.77 6.67
C LYS A 364 19.09 -34.60 6.13
N LEU A 365 18.75 -33.66 7.02
CA LEU A 365 18.04 -32.45 6.65
C LEU A 365 18.89 -31.57 5.72
N GLU A 366 20.19 -31.42 5.99
CA GLU A 366 21.11 -30.66 5.13
C GLU A 366 21.28 -31.30 3.75
N GLU A 367 21.41 -32.62 3.68
CA GLU A 367 21.49 -33.34 2.40
C GLU A 367 20.27 -33.08 1.49
N ILE A 368 19.06 -33.10 2.06
CA ILE A 368 17.84 -32.84 1.30
C ILE A 368 17.71 -31.34 0.96
N LYS A 369 18.15 -30.43 1.83
CA LYS A 369 18.11 -28.98 1.59
C LYS A 369 19.09 -28.51 0.51
N ASN A 370 20.20 -29.19 0.31
CA ASN A 370 21.16 -28.92 -0.76
C ASN A 370 20.62 -29.30 -2.16
N ALA A 371 19.48 -29.99 -2.25
CA ALA A 371 18.76 -30.17 -3.51
C ALA A 371 17.99 -28.84 -3.83
N ASN A 372 18.43 -28.14 -4.85
CA ASN A 372 17.78 -26.93 -5.33
C ASN A 372 16.31 -27.20 -5.66
N PHE A 373 15.42 -26.46 -5.02
CA PHE A 373 14.00 -26.39 -5.38
C PHE A 373 13.84 -25.29 -6.44
N GLU A 374 13.37 -25.64 -7.65
CA GLU A 374 13.17 -24.68 -8.74
C GLU A 374 11.73 -24.14 -8.78
N LEU A 375 10.75 -24.99 -8.43
CA LEU A 375 9.32 -24.70 -8.56
C LEU A 375 8.65 -24.31 -7.24
N ILE A 376 9.17 -24.78 -6.10
CA ILE A 376 8.59 -24.55 -4.78
C ILE A 376 9.52 -23.66 -3.96
N LYS A 377 9.05 -22.46 -3.64
CA LYS A 377 9.75 -21.55 -2.72
C LYS A 377 9.34 -21.88 -1.29
N ASP A 378 10.30 -22.11 -0.42
CA ASP A 378 10.11 -22.38 1.03
C ASP A 378 10.52 -21.21 1.92
N THR A 379 11.03 -20.16 1.32
CA THR A 379 11.63 -19.02 2.03
C THR A 379 10.97 -17.72 1.60
N VAL A 380 10.60 -16.90 2.59
CA VAL A 380 10.15 -15.53 2.36
C VAL A 380 11.36 -14.68 1.99
N THR A 381 11.35 -14.14 0.77
CA THR A 381 12.41 -13.29 0.22
C THR A 381 11.97 -11.84 0.09
N LYS A 382 12.88 -10.95 -0.29
CA LYS A 382 12.59 -9.55 -0.61
C LYS A 382 11.52 -9.42 -1.69
N GLU A 383 11.60 -10.28 -2.70
CA GLU A 383 10.68 -10.32 -3.83
C GLU A 383 9.26 -10.66 -3.37
N THR A 384 9.12 -11.62 -2.44
CA THR A 384 7.82 -11.98 -1.86
C THR A 384 7.21 -10.79 -1.11
N ILE A 385 8.01 -10.11 -0.27
CA ILE A 385 7.56 -8.90 0.44
C ILE A 385 7.14 -7.82 -0.55
N ALA A 386 7.94 -7.57 -1.58
CA ALA A 386 7.64 -6.60 -2.61
C ALA A 386 6.34 -6.93 -3.37
N GLN A 387 6.08 -8.22 -3.66
CA GLN A 387 4.83 -8.67 -4.29
C GLN A 387 3.60 -8.32 -3.45
N ILE A 388 3.68 -8.54 -2.14
CA ILE A 388 2.54 -8.27 -1.25
C ILE A 388 2.31 -6.77 -1.09
N VAL A 389 3.38 -5.98 -0.91
CA VAL A 389 3.27 -4.52 -0.89
C VAL A 389 2.64 -4.02 -2.19
N SER A 390 3.07 -4.56 -3.35
CA SER A 390 2.48 -4.23 -4.64
C SER A 390 0.98 -4.55 -4.71
N LYS A 391 0.58 -5.69 -4.15
CA LYS A 391 -0.82 -6.13 -4.09
C LYS A 391 -1.67 -5.22 -3.20
N TRP A 392 -1.16 -4.82 -2.03
CA TRP A 392 -1.86 -3.95 -1.09
C TRP A 392 -1.97 -2.51 -1.58
N THR A 393 -0.86 -1.97 -2.07
CA THR A 393 -0.77 -0.56 -2.47
C THR A 393 -1.11 -0.31 -3.93
N LYS A 394 -1.19 -1.37 -4.74
CA LYS A 394 -1.30 -1.33 -6.22
C LYS A 394 -0.09 -0.65 -6.89
N ILE A 395 1.01 -0.50 -6.16
CA ILE A 395 2.27 0.02 -6.69
C ILE A 395 3.06 -1.18 -7.21
N PRO A 396 3.58 -1.19 -8.44
CA PRO A 396 4.34 -2.31 -8.99
C PRO A 396 5.74 -2.40 -8.36
N VAL A 397 5.80 -2.77 -7.07
CA VAL A 397 7.05 -2.85 -6.28
C VAL A 397 7.98 -3.95 -6.77
N ASN A 398 7.45 -4.99 -7.44
CA ASN A 398 8.25 -6.12 -7.95
C ASN A 398 9.24 -5.75 -9.05
N LYS A 399 8.98 -4.67 -9.79
CA LYS A 399 9.87 -4.19 -10.85
C LYS A 399 10.96 -3.25 -10.34
N LEU A 400 10.99 -2.95 -9.03
CA LEU A 400 11.81 -1.91 -8.40
C LEU A 400 13.30 -2.24 -8.27
N ILE A 401 13.76 -3.48 -8.51
CA ILE A 401 15.13 -3.86 -8.10
C ILE A 401 16.17 -3.85 -9.24
N LYS A 402 15.80 -4.15 -10.48
CA LYS A 402 16.72 -4.03 -11.65
C LYS A 402 16.05 -3.36 -12.84
N GLU A 403 14.83 -3.79 -13.19
CA GLU A 403 14.12 -3.27 -14.36
C GLU A 403 13.67 -1.80 -14.18
N GLU A 404 13.48 -1.34 -12.95
CA GLU A 404 13.12 0.07 -12.69
C GLU A 404 14.31 1.00 -12.86
N ILE A 405 15.51 0.57 -12.47
CA ILE A 405 16.73 1.33 -12.72
C ILE A 405 16.92 1.48 -14.23
N ASP A 406 16.78 0.40 -14.99
CA ASP A 406 16.90 0.42 -16.45
C ASP A 406 15.78 1.25 -17.10
N LYS A 407 14.54 1.17 -16.61
CA LYS A 407 13.42 2.03 -17.04
C LYS A 407 13.68 3.51 -16.77
N ILE A 408 14.20 3.85 -15.59
CA ILE A 408 14.51 5.23 -15.20
C ILE A 408 15.68 5.76 -16.06
N LEU A 409 16.70 4.95 -16.29
CA LEU A 409 17.83 5.32 -17.14
C LEU A 409 17.42 5.50 -18.61
N SER A 410 16.48 4.69 -19.10
CA SER A 410 15.94 4.78 -20.46
C SER A 410 14.76 5.76 -20.61
N LEU A 411 14.29 6.37 -19.51
CA LEU A 411 13.12 7.25 -19.48
C LEU A 411 13.22 8.38 -20.49
N LYS A 412 14.36 9.05 -20.55
CA LYS A 412 14.61 10.14 -21.50
C LYS A 412 14.43 9.67 -22.94
N ASP A 413 15.03 8.54 -23.31
CA ASP A 413 15.01 8.04 -24.69
C ASP A 413 13.60 7.57 -25.08
N ASN A 414 12.89 6.96 -24.17
CA ASN A 414 11.51 6.49 -24.37
C ASN A 414 10.53 7.66 -24.53
N LEU A 415 10.64 8.68 -23.68
CA LEU A 415 9.83 9.90 -23.79
C LEU A 415 10.16 10.68 -25.08
N SER A 416 11.43 10.81 -25.46
CA SER A 416 11.84 11.51 -26.68
C SER A 416 11.29 10.89 -27.96
N LYS A 417 11.04 9.58 -27.99
CA LYS A 417 10.40 8.90 -29.13
C LYS A 417 8.91 9.26 -29.30
N ARG A 418 8.26 9.69 -28.23
CA ARG A 418 6.81 9.95 -28.20
C ARG A 418 6.48 11.44 -28.13
N ILE A 419 7.35 12.24 -27.55
CA ILE A 419 7.19 13.68 -27.38
C ILE A 419 8.15 14.40 -28.31
N ILE A 420 7.61 15.01 -29.36
CA ILE A 420 8.36 15.63 -30.43
C ILE A 420 8.48 17.13 -30.18
N GLY A 421 9.68 17.68 -30.43
CA GLY A 421 9.97 19.11 -30.37
C GLY A 421 10.10 19.68 -28.96
N GLN A 422 10.25 18.81 -27.93
CA GLN A 422 10.35 19.22 -26.52
C GLN A 422 11.55 18.53 -25.82
N GLU A 423 12.69 18.42 -26.50
CA GLU A 423 13.86 17.68 -26.01
C GLU A 423 14.37 18.23 -24.67
N HIS A 424 14.33 19.58 -24.51
CA HIS A 424 14.71 20.24 -23.26
C HIS A 424 13.77 19.84 -22.12
N ALA A 425 12.47 19.91 -22.35
CA ALA A 425 11.46 19.56 -21.35
C ALA A 425 11.60 18.09 -20.91
N VAL A 426 11.79 17.18 -21.84
CA VAL A 426 12.00 15.74 -21.57
C VAL A 426 13.29 15.53 -20.77
N LYS A 427 14.37 16.23 -21.09
CA LYS A 427 15.65 16.13 -20.38
C LYS A 427 15.53 16.57 -18.92
N GLU A 428 15.01 17.77 -18.67
CA GLU A 428 14.92 18.32 -17.31
C GLU A 428 13.95 17.49 -16.44
N LEU A 429 12.80 17.07 -17.01
CA LEU A 429 11.88 16.17 -16.33
C LEU A 429 12.56 14.84 -15.96
N SER A 430 13.27 14.21 -16.90
CA SER A 430 13.94 12.92 -16.64
C SER A 430 15.03 13.06 -15.58
N ASN A 431 15.85 14.13 -15.61
CA ASN A 431 16.89 14.41 -14.63
C ASN A 431 16.31 14.56 -13.22
N THR A 432 15.18 15.28 -13.08
CA THR A 432 14.52 15.50 -11.79
C THR A 432 13.93 14.21 -11.24
N ILE A 433 13.33 13.37 -12.09
CA ILE A 433 12.84 12.04 -11.68
C ILE A 433 14.00 11.15 -11.23
N ILE A 434 15.15 11.15 -11.93
CA ILE A 434 16.34 10.40 -11.53
C ILE A 434 16.84 10.86 -10.15
N ARG A 435 16.96 12.17 -9.90
CA ARG A 435 17.36 12.74 -8.59
C ARG A 435 16.42 12.29 -7.47
N SER A 436 15.12 12.35 -7.72
CA SER A 436 14.10 11.95 -6.78
C SER A 436 14.17 10.46 -6.44
N LYS A 437 14.33 9.61 -7.43
CA LYS A 437 14.42 8.16 -7.24
C LYS A 437 15.72 7.71 -6.57
N ALA A 438 16.78 8.51 -6.66
CA ALA A 438 18.01 8.30 -5.92
C ALA A 438 17.89 8.62 -4.40
N ASN A 439 16.70 9.05 -3.92
CA ASN A 439 16.42 9.44 -2.53
C ASN A 439 17.33 10.57 -1.99
N ILE A 440 17.74 11.48 -2.86
CA ILE A 440 18.56 12.64 -2.46
C ILE A 440 17.67 13.83 -2.06
N ASN A 441 16.38 13.78 -2.44
CA ASN A 441 15.40 14.83 -2.14
C ASN A 441 14.93 14.76 -0.68
N ASP A 442 14.33 15.87 -0.19
CA ASP A 442 13.69 15.94 1.12
C ASP A 442 12.57 14.90 1.23
N PRO A 443 12.63 13.97 2.21
CA PRO A 443 11.63 12.92 2.37
C PRO A 443 10.23 13.41 2.75
N ASN A 444 10.09 14.69 3.14
CA ASN A 444 8.81 15.28 3.52
C ASN A 444 8.08 15.93 2.34
N ARG A 445 8.71 16.05 1.19
CA ARG A 445 8.11 16.64 -0.02
C ARG A 445 7.56 15.57 -0.97
N PRO A 446 6.69 15.94 -1.94
CA PRO A 446 6.31 15.05 -3.03
C PRO A 446 7.52 14.48 -3.77
N LEU A 447 7.34 13.35 -4.44
CA LEU A 447 8.41 12.68 -5.18
C LEU A 447 9.07 13.63 -6.19
N ALA A 448 8.26 14.38 -6.94
CA ALA A 448 8.71 15.47 -7.81
C ALA A 448 7.57 16.47 -8.05
N SER A 449 7.91 17.72 -8.29
CA SER A 449 6.97 18.80 -8.56
C SER A 449 7.43 19.65 -9.74
N PHE A 450 6.55 19.78 -10.75
CA PHE A 450 6.86 20.48 -12.00
C PHE A 450 5.82 21.53 -12.31
N LEU A 451 6.28 22.68 -12.83
CA LEU A 451 5.43 23.68 -13.46
C LEU A 451 5.74 23.74 -14.97
N PHE A 452 4.79 23.31 -15.80
CA PHE A 452 4.90 23.36 -17.26
C PHE A 452 4.32 24.65 -17.81
N ALA A 453 5.16 25.53 -18.35
CA ALA A 453 4.74 26.80 -18.89
C ALA A 453 4.92 26.84 -20.42
N GLY A 454 3.93 27.36 -21.14
CA GLY A 454 4.01 27.51 -22.60
C GLY A 454 2.65 27.50 -23.31
N PRO A 455 2.65 27.68 -24.64
CA PRO A 455 1.43 27.76 -25.45
C PRO A 455 0.51 26.54 -25.34
N THR A 456 -0.72 26.68 -25.79
CA THR A 456 -1.65 25.54 -25.88
C THR A 456 -1.24 24.58 -27.00
N GLY A 457 -1.49 23.29 -26.82
CA GLY A 457 -1.27 22.28 -27.86
C GLY A 457 0.19 21.89 -28.14
N VAL A 458 1.15 22.33 -27.32
CA VAL A 458 2.58 21.99 -27.48
C VAL A 458 3.01 20.67 -26.82
N GLY A 459 2.08 19.98 -26.13
CA GLY A 459 2.35 18.66 -25.58
C GLY A 459 2.48 18.59 -24.06
N LYS A 460 2.14 19.64 -23.26
CA LYS A 460 2.22 19.65 -21.79
C LYS A 460 1.49 18.46 -21.16
N THR A 461 0.20 18.30 -21.44
CA THR A 461 -0.64 17.20 -20.92
C THR A 461 -0.21 15.84 -21.48
N GLU A 462 0.28 15.80 -22.72
CA GLU A 462 0.77 14.55 -23.34
C GLU A 462 2.05 14.06 -22.68
N LEU A 463 3.00 14.95 -22.33
CA LEU A 463 4.19 14.58 -21.57
C LEU A 463 3.85 13.99 -20.22
N ALA A 464 2.88 14.56 -19.49
CA ALA A 464 2.41 14.01 -18.22
C ALA A 464 1.79 12.61 -18.39
N ARG A 465 1.00 12.40 -19.46
CA ARG A 465 0.38 11.10 -19.78
C ARG A 465 1.43 10.05 -20.14
N GLN A 466 2.41 10.40 -20.96
CA GLN A 466 3.48 9.49 -21.33
C GLN A 466 4.39 9.17 -20.16
N LEU A 467 4.64 10.13 -19.26
CA LEU A 467 5.34 9.89 -18.00
C LEU A 467 4.58 8.86 -17.12
N ALA A 468 3.25 8.98 -17.02
CA ALA A 468 2.44 8.00 -16.30
C ALA A 468 2.58 6.60 -16.92
N TYR A 469 2.56 6.51 -18.24
CA TYR A 469 2.76 5.23 -18.93
C TYR A 469 4.14 4.63 -18.67
N GLU A 470 5.22 5.42 -18.78
CA GLU A 470 6.57 4.93 -18.58
C GLU A 470 6.87 4.53 -17.13
N LEU A 471 6.32 5.26 -16.14
CA LEU A 471 6.56 4.98 -14.73
C LEU A 471 5.62 3.92 -14.15
N PHE A 472 4.37 3.86 -14.62
CA PHE A 472 3.31 3.05 -14.01
C PHE A 472 2.70 1.99 -14.95
N ASP A 473 3.24 1.83 -16.16
CA ASP A 473 2.73 0.94 -17.21
C ASP A 473 1.24 1.21 -17.56
N SER A 474 0.70 2.37 -17.20
CA SER A 474 -0.69 2.73 -17.44
C SER A 474 -0.90 4.25 -17.49
N GLU A 475 -1.48 4.74 -18.56
CA GLU A 475 -1.90 6.15 -18.67
C GLU A 475 -3.02 6.52 -17.68
N LYS A 476 -3.71 5.53 -17.08
CA LYS A 476 -4.79 5.73 -16.11
C LYS A 476 -4.30 6.08 -14.71
N ASN A 477 -3.02 5.85 -14.43
CA ASN A 477 -2.42 6.22 -13.14
C ASN A 477 -2.08 7.72 -13.11
N MET A 478 -3.07 8.53 -13.41
CA MET A 478 -3.00 9.98 -13.40
C MET A 478 -4.34 10.56 -12.96
N ILE A 479 -4.29 11.38 -11.91
CA ILE A 479 -5.43 12.17 -11.45
C ILE A 479 -5.34 13.52 -12.17
N ARG A 480 -6.39 13.92 -12.86
CA ARG A 480 -6.44 15.18 -13.58
C ARG A 480 -7.44 16.13 -12.96
N LEU A 481 -7.00 17.33 -12.64
CA LEU A 481 -7.83 18.45 -12.20
C LEU A 481 -7.71 19.58 -13.20
N ASP A 482 -8.85 20.06 -13.69
CA ASP A 482 -8.94 21.27 -14.52
C ASP A 482 -9.33 22.44 -13.63
N MET A 483 -8.46 23.41 -13.50
CA MET A 483 -8.68 24.57 -12.60
C MET A 483 -9.79 25.50 -13.08
N SER A 484 -10.29 25.33 -14.31
CA SER A 484 -11.51 26.01 -14.76
C SER A 484 -12.74 25.64 -13.92
N GLU A 485 -12.76 24.44 -13.29
CA GLU A 485 -13.84 23.99 -12.40
C GLU A 485 -13.67 24.49 -10.94
N PHE A 486 -12.55 25.15 -10.63
CA PHE A 486 -12.13 25.57 -9.29
C PHE A 486 -11.90 27.08 -9.18
N MET A 487 -12.61 27.85 -9.98
CA MET A 487 -12.54 29.33 -9.99
C MET A 487 -13.22 29.97 -8.79
N GLU A 488 -14.14 29.27 -8.13
CA GLU A 488 -14.92 29.79 -7.00
C GLU A 488 -14.36 29.27 -5.67
N LYS A 489 -14.52 30.11 -4.61
CA LYS A 489 -14.11 29.77 -3.24
C LYS A 489 -14.72 28.44 -2.75
N HIS A 490 -15.98 28.17 -3.07
CA HIS A 490 -16.67 26.95 -2.66
C HIS A 490 -16.10 25.66 -3.27
N SER A 491 -15.33 25.77 -4.32
CA SER A 491 -14.70 24.62 -4.97
C SER A 491 -13.62 23.93 -4.12
N VAL A 492 -13.12 24.60 -3.07
CA VAL A 492 -12.23 24.00 -2.06
C VAL A 492 -12.84 22.73 -1.45
N SER A 493 -14.16 22.73 -1.20
CA SER A 493 -14.87 21.56 -0.66
C SER A 493 -14.82 20.32 -1.57
N LYS A 494 -14.69 20.49 -2.88
CA LYS A 494 -14.52 19.37 -3.82
C LYS A 494 -13.16 18.68 -3.64
N ILE A 495 -12.14 19.39 -3.15
CA ILE A 495 -10.78 18.88 -2.96
C ILE A 495 -10.66 18.17 -1.61
N ILE A 496 -11.00 18.88 -0.51
CA ILE A 496 -10.78 18.40 0.87
C ILE A 496 -12.06 17.94 1.57
N GLY A 497 -13.24 18.10 0.99
CA GLY A 497 -14.54 17.78 1.59
C GLY A 497 -15.20 18.99 2.25
N SER A 498 -16.51 18.88 2.52
CA SER A 498 -17.30 19.95 3.13
C SER A 498 -16.99 20.11 4.62
N PRO A 499 -16.85 21.33 5.15
CA PRO A 499 -16.67 21.58 6.58
C PRO A 499 -17.88 21.10 7.41
N PRO A 500 -17.70 20.93 8.75
CA PRO A 500 -18.80 20.60 9.65
C PRO A 500 -19.93 21.63 9.56
N GLY A 501 -21.17 21.15 9.46
CA GLY A 501 -22.38 22.00 9.40
C GLY A 501 -22.86 22.38 7.99
N TYR A 502 -22.12 22.03 6.92
CA TYR A 502 -22.55 22.24 5.54
C TYR A 502 -23.14 20.96 4.93
N VAL A 503 -24.01 21.13 3.92
CA VAL A 503 -24.57 20.00 3.14
C VAL A 503 -23.42 19.23 2.49
N GLY A 504 -23.43 17.89 2.62
CA GLY A 504 -22.32 17.04 2.16
C GLY A 504 -21.22 16.82 3.22
N TYR A 505 -21.39 17.29 4.46
CA TYR A 505 -20.50 16.89 5.55
C TYR A 505 -20.56 15.37 5.77
N GLY A 506 -19.41 14.76 5.76
CA GLY A 506 -19.31 13.27 5.83
C GLY A 506 -18.83 12.67 4.52
N GLU A 507 -18.98 13.34 3.40
CA GLU A 507 -18.34 12.99 2.15
C GLU A 507 -16.90 13.55 2.14
N SER A 508 -15.95 12.71 1.85
CA SER A 508 -14.55 13.13 1.66
C SER A 508 -14.45 13.85 0.30
N GLY A 509 -13.63 14.88 0.18
CA GLY A 509 -13.38 15.52 -1.11
C GLY A 509 -12.85 14.52 -2.14
N ASN A 510 -13.23 14.65 -3.40
CA ASN A 510 -12.88 13.72 -4.45
C ASN A 510 -11.36 13.50 -4.57
N LEU A 511 -10.57 14.60 -4.56
CA LEU A 511 -9.12 14.48 -4.66
C LEU A 511 -8.50 13.73 -3.48
N SER A 512 -8.94 14.04 -2.26
CA SER A 512 -8.39 13.40 -1.05
C SER A 512 -8.67 11.88 -1.03
N GLU A 513 -9.82 11.44 -1.53
CA GLU A 513 -10.17 10.03 -1.69
C GLU A 513 -9.39 9.34 -2.82
N GLU A 514 -9.19 10.02 -3.94
CA GLU A 514 -8.44 9.49 -5.08
C GLU A 514 -6.97 9.29 -4.74
N ILE A 515 -6.34 10.26 -4.06
CA ILE A 515 -4.96 10.14 -3.58
C ILE A 515 -4.85 8.99 -2.58
N ARG A 516 -5.80 8.83 -1.65
CA ARG A 516 -5.80 7.73 -0.69
C ARG A 516 -5.90 6.36 -1.37
N LYS A 517 -6.71 6.25 -2.44
CA LYS A 517 -6.87 5.01 -3.21
C LYS A 517 -5.66 4.71 -4.11
N ASN A 518 -4.99 5.75 -4.59
CA ASN A 518 -3.85 5.67 -5.50
C ASN A 518 -2.73 6.61 -5.02
N PRO A 519 -2.01 6.25 -3.96
CA PRO A 519 -1.00 7.14 -3.36
C PRO A 519 0.25 7.33 -4.22
N TYR A 520 0.45 6.49 -5.24
CA TYR A 520 1.57 6.56 -6.17
C TYR A 520 1.04 6.81 -7.59
N THR A 521 0.88 8.09 -7.93
CA THR A 521 0.24 8.53 -9.17
C THR A 521 0.75 9.91 -9.59
N ILE A 522 0.48 10.31 -10.82
CA ILE A 522 0.68 11.68 -11.26
C ILE A 522 -0.56 12.49 -10.94
N LEU A 523 -0.39 13.61 -10.25
CA LEU A 523 -1.41 14.63 -10.10
C LEU A 523 -1.15 15.73 -11.13
N LEU A 524 -1.97 15.76 -12.17
CA LEU A 524 -1.94 16.80 -13.20
C LEU A 524 -2.98 17.88 -12.88
N VAL A 525 -2.52 19.11 -12.68
CA VAL A 525 -3.35 20.29 -12.42
C VAL A 525 -3.24 21.20 -13.64
N ASP A 526 -4.26 21.21 -14.47
CA ASP A 526 -4.28 22.00 -15.71
C ASP A 526 -4.75 23.44 -15.44
N GLU A 527 -4.12 24.42 -16.10
CA GLU A 527 -4.48 25.84 -16.13
C GLU A 527 -4.53 26.49 -14.74
N ILE A 528 -3.42 26.37 -13.99
CA ILE A 528 -3.31 26.82 -12.59
C ILE A 528 -3.67 28.29 -12.38
N GLU A 529 -3.48 29.14 -13.40
CA GLU A 529 -3.82 30.56 -13.38
C GLU A 529 -5.31 30.83 -13.20
N LYS A 530 -6.17 29.86 -13.46
CA LYS A 530 -7.63 29.97 -13.28
C LYS A 530 -8.10 29.64 -11.87
N ALA A 531 -7.26 29.02 -11.06
CA ALA A 531 -7.61 28.56 -9.73
C ALA A 531 -7.89 29.70 -8.76
N HIS A 532 -8.89 29.54 -7.90
CA HIS A 532 -9.10 30.46 -6.79
C HIS A 532 -7.90 30.45 -5.83
N PRO A 533 -7.47 31.60 -5.23
CA PRO A 533 -6.31 31.63 -4.34
C PRO A 533 -6.36 30.66 -3.15
N GLU A 534 -7.52 30.34 -2.62
CA GLU A 534 -7.68 29.37 -1.53
C GLU A 534 -7.39 27.92 -1.99
N VAL A 535 -7.68 27.61 -3.24
CA VAL A 535 -7.32 26.31 -3.85
C VAL A 535 -5.81 26.19 -3.98
N LEU A 536 -5.13 27.29 -4.39
CA LEU A 536 -3.67 27.33 -4.47
C LEU A 536 -3.00 27.08 -3.11
N ASN A 537 -3.60 27.53 -2.01
CA ASN A 537 -3.07 27.29 -0.66
C ASN A 537 -3.07 25.79 -0.27
N ILE A 538 -4.03 24.99 -0.78
CA ILE A 538 -4.03 23.54 -0.56
C ILE A 538 -2.83 22.89 -1.27
N PHE A 539 -2.59 23.31 -2.51
CA PHE A 539 -1.43 22.81 -3.26
C PHE A 539 -0.10 23.22 -2.64
N LEU A 540 -0.03 24.41 -2.00
CA LEU A 540 1.14 24.80 -1.21
C LEU A 540 1.43 23.80 -0.08
N GLN A 541 0.41 23.35 0.66
CA GLN A 541 0.61 22.33 1.70
C GLN A 541 1.14 21.01 1.13
N MET A 542 0.63 20.62 -0.05
CA MET A 542 1.13 19.42 -0.73
C MET A 542 2.60 19.55 -1.12
N LEU A 543 2.98 20.69 -1.70
CA LEU A 543 4.34 20.94 -2.18
C LEU A 543 5.35 21.08 -1.04
N ASP A 544 4.94 21.68 0.10
CA ASP A 544 5.82 21.91 1.25
C ASP A 544 5.98 20.70 2.16
N ASN A 545 4.85 20.10 2.54
CA ASN A 545 4.81 19.10 3.60
C ASN A 545 4.50 17.69 3.08
N GLY A 546 4.26 17.55 1.77
CA GLY A 546 3.88 16.27 1.17
C GLY A 546 2.61 15.67 1.77
N GLN A 547 1.69 16.52 2.25
CA GLN A 547 0.44 16.09 2.87
C GLN A 547 -0.66 17.13 2.76
N ILE A 548 -1.92 16.69 2.85
CA ILE A 548 -3.09 17.56 3.00
C ILE A 548 -3.96 17.06 4.14
N THR A 549 -4.67 17.97 4.80
CA THR A 549 -5.65 17.59 5.81
C THR A 549 -7.05 17.78 5.23
N ASN A 550 -7.86 16.72 5.24
CA ASN A 550 -9.24 16.79 4.77
C ASN A 550 -10.15 17.45 5.81
N SER A 551 -11.42 17.72 5.43
CA SER A 551 -12.42 18.34 6.30
C SER A 551 -12.76 17.57 7.57
N LYS A 552 -12.40 16.27 7.65
CA LYS A 552 -12.56 15.41 8.82
C LYS A 552 -11.33 15.42 9.75
N GLY A 553 -10.32 16.25 9.47
CA GLY A 553 -9.07 16.30 10.22
C GLY A 553 -8.08 15.18 9.88
N LYS A 554 -8.41 14.30 8.91
CA LYS A 554 -7.51 13.20 8.54
C LYS A 554 -6.41 13.71 7.61
N VAL A 555 -5.16 13.42 7.97
CA VAL A 555 -3.98 13.71 7.15
C VAL A 555 -3.84 12.68 6.04
N ILE A 556 -3.66 13.16 4.81
CA ILE A 556 -3.48 12.34 3.62
C ILE A 556 -2.06 12.56 3.10
N ASN A 557 -1.32 11.47 2.95
CA ASN A 557 0.06 11.50 2.51
C ASN A 557 0.15 11.68 0.99
N CYS A 558 0.87 12.72 0.56
CA CYS A 558 1.11 13.08 -0.85
C CYS A 558 2.59 12.91 -1.26
N ARG A 559 3.45 12.34 -0.40
CA ARG A 559 4.90 12.23 -0.62
C ARG A 559 5.27 11.34 -1.81
N ASN A 560 4.39 10.41 -2.17
CA ASN A 560 4.61 9.51 -3.30
C ASN A 560 3.99 10.04 -4.61
N LEU A 561 3.42 11.24 -4.63
CA LEU A 561 2.87 11.86 -5.83
C LEU A 561 3.97 12.52 -6.67
N ILE A 562 3.78 12.50 -7.98
CA ILE A 562 4.44 13.40 -8.91
C ILE A 562 3.42 14.47 -9.26
N ILE A 563 3.68 15.72 -8.86
CA ILE A 563 2.77 16.83 -9.10
C ILE A 563 3.22 17.58 -10.35
N ILE A 564 2.35 17.67 -11.33
CA ILE A 564 2.58 18.42 -12.56
C ILE A 564 1.48 19.47 -12.69
N MET A 565 1.87 20.73 -12.70
CA MET A 565 0.95 21.83 -12.93
C MET A 565 1.22 22.47 -14.29
N THR A 566 0.19 22.85 -15.01
CA THR A 566 0.33 23.51 -16.30
C THR A 566 -0.15 24.94 -16.23
N THR A 567 0.48 25.82 -16.97
CA THR A 567 0.07 27.20 -17.13
C THR A 567 0.23 27.68 -18.58
N ASN A 568 -0.65 28.58 -18.99
CA ASN A 568 -0.57 29.28 -20.26
C ASN A 568 -0.02 30.71 -20.10
N ILE A 569 0.38 31.11 -18.88
CA ILE A 569 1.05 32.38 -18.63
C ILE A 569 2.34 32.43 -19.42
N GLY A 570 2.58 33.53 -20.11
CA GLY A 570 3.77 33.70 -20.94
C GLY A 570 3.69 33.06 -22.34
N SER A 571 2.52 32.56 -22.74
CA SER A 571 2.36 31.90 -24.04
C SER A 571 2.64 32.81 -25.22
N LEU A 572 2.19 34.07 -25.18
CA LEU A 572 2.43 35.06 -26.24
C LEU A 572 3.89 35.46 -26.34
N GLU A 573 4.53 35.68 -25.20
CA GLU A 573 5.95 36.06 -25.11
C GLU A 573 6.86 34.92 -25.56
N ILE A 574 6.47 33.67 -25.32
CA ILE A 574 7.17 32.49 -25.82
C ILE A 574 6.98 32.34 -27.34
N LEU A 575 5.77 32.54 -27.86
CA LEU A 575 5.47 32.52 -29.30
C LEU A 575 6.25 33.59 -30.04
N ASN A 576 6.40 34.77 -29.49
CA ASN A 576 7.14 35.88 -30.06
C ASN A 576 8.68 35.78 -29.85
N ASN A 577 9.17 34.70 -29.24
CA ASN A 577 10.58 34.52 -28.86
C ASN A 577 11.15 35.64 -27.95
N GLU A 578 10.32 36.31 -27.17
CA GLU A 578 10.72 37.32 -26.21
C GLU A 578 11.39 36.73 -24.97
N ILE A 579 11.00 35.49 -24.57
CA ILE A 579 11.58 34.75 -23.46
C ILE A 579 12.65 33.78 -23.99
N LYS A 580 13.91 34.11 -23.70
CA LYS A 580 15.08 33.32 -24.13
C LYS A 580 15.66 32.45 -23.02
N SER A 581 15.46 32.83 -21.76
CA SER A 581 16.04 32.17 -20.59
C SER A 581 14.95 31.73 -19.60
N GLU A 582 15.28 30.72 -18.78
CA GLU A 582 14.41 30.27 -17.67
C GLU A 582 14.20 31.38 -16.63
N LYS A 583 15.20 32.25 -16.44
CA LYS A 583 15.11 33.37 -15.53
C LYS A 583 14.04 34.37 -15.98
N GLU A 584 14.00 34.72 -17.25
CA GLU A 584 12.97 35.60 -17.81
C GLU A 584 11.57 35.00 -17.69
N LEU A 585 11.45 33.66 -17.90
CA LEU A 585 10.20 32.95 -17.66
C LEU A 585 9.77 33.03 -16.20
N LYS A 586 10.71 32.81 -15.28
CA LYS A 586 10.43 32.88 -13.84
C LYS A 586 10.01 34.30 -13.42
N ASP A 587 10.68 35.32 -13.94
CA ASP A 587 10.36 36.74 -13.67
C ASP A 587 8.95 37.10 -14.20
N LEU A 588 8.54 36.55 -15.32
CA LEU A 588 7.18 36.72 -15.85
C LEU A 588 6.13 36.01 -14.98
N LEU A 589 6.40 34.77 -14.61
CA LEU A 589 5.50 34.00 -13.76
C LEU A 589 5.28 34.65 -12.38
N LEU A 590 6.32 35.29 -11.83
CA LEU A 590 6.25 36.05 -10.56
C LEU A 590 5.33 37.27 -10.63
N LYS A 591 5.00 37.77 -11.82
CA LYS A 591 3.99 38.85 -11.98
C LYS A 591 2.55 38.38 -11.81
N HIS A 592 2.31 37.06 -12.03
CA HIS A 592 0.97 36.48 -12.05
C HIS A 592 0.71 35.51 -10.89
N LEU A 593 1.74 34.84 -10.40
CA LEU A 593 1.68 33.83 -9.33
C LEU A 593 2.52 34.30 -8.13
N LYS A 594 2.10 33.95 -6.93
CA LYS A 594 2.82 34.31 -5.70
C LYS A 594 4.23 33.71 -5.69
N PRO A 595 5.25 34.48 -5.24
CA PRO A 595 6.64 33.99 -5.14
C PRO A 595 6.78 32.71 -4.32
N GLU A 596 5.99 32.59 -3.23
CA GLU A 596 5.97 31.40 -2.38
C GLU A 596 5.60 30.15 -3.16
N PHE A 597 4.64 30.26 -4.09
CA PHE A 597 4.19 29.15 -4.91
C PHE A 597 5.24 28.69 -5.93
N ILE A 598 5.84 29.65 -6.63
CA ILE A 598 6.83 29.38 -7.68
C ILE A 598 8.10 28.74 -7.11
N ASN A 599 8.54 29.14 -5.92
CA ASN A 599 9.75 28.63 -5.29
C ASN A 599 9.61 27.21 -4.70
N ARG A 600 8.42 26.61 -4.76
CA ARG A 600 8.15 25.27 -4.24
C ARG A 600 8.27 24.16 -5.29
N PHE A 601 8.28 24.52 -6.56
CA PHE A 601 8.52 23.55 -7.62
C PHE A 601 9.99 23.15 -7.68
N ASP A 602 10.23 21.87 -7.93
CA ASP A 602 11.57 21.34 -8.16
C ASP A 602 12.11 21.80 -9.50
N GLU A 603 11.22 21.97 -10.51
CA GLU A 603 11.60 22.44 -11.83
C GLU A 603 10.46 23.21 -12.52
N ILE A 604 10.82 24.30 -13.20
CA ILE A 604 9.92 25.07 -14.06
C ILE A 604 10.34 24.84 -15.50
N ILE A 605 9.50 24.14 -16.25
CA ILE A 605 9.84 23.66 -17.59
C ILE A 605 9.15 24.50 -18.65
N LYS A 606 9.96 25.15 -19.51
CA LYS A 606 9.46 25.88 -20.67
C LYS A 606 9.18 24.92 -21.82
N PHE A 607 7.97 25.01 -22.38
CA PHE A 607 7.57 24.33 -23.60
C PHE A 607 7.70 25.28 -24.79
N ASN A 608 8.46 24.85 -25.79
CA ASN A 608 8.68 25.63 -26.99
C ASN A 608 7.51 25.50 -27.98
N PRO A 609 7.28 26.52 -28.84
CA PRO A 609 6.35 26.40 -29.95
C PRO A 609 6.78 25.26 -30.89
N LEU A 610 5.82 24.62 -31.53
CA LEU A 610 6.09 23.55 -32.49
C LEU A 610 6.43 24.12 -33.85
N SER A 611 7.45 23.55 -34.50
CA SER A 611 7.79 23.85 -35.90
C SER A 611 6.91 23.02 -36.87
N VAL A 612 6.96 23.40 -38.15
CA VAL A 612 6.26 22.65 -39.23
C VAL A 612 6.79 21.21 -39.34
N GLU A 613 8.12 21.04 -39.14
CA GLU A 613 8.77 19.73 -39.13
C GLU A 613 8.26 18.89 -37.97
N ASN A 614 8.17 19.46 -36.77
CA ASN A 614 7.58 18.78 -35.57
C ASN A 614 6.11 18.38 -35.81
N ALA A 615 5.35 19.26 -36.50
CA ALA A 615 3.97 18.97 -36.84
C ALA A 615 3.83 17.77 -37.80
N LYS A 616 4.78 17.64 -38.78
CA LYS A 616 4.83 16.47 -39.69
C LYS A 616 5.12 15.17 -38.90
N GLU A 617 6.07 15.19 -38.00
CA GLU A 617 6.38 14.02 -37.18
C GLU A 617 5.24 13.63 -36.25
N ILE A 618 4.55 14.62 -35.64
CA ILE A 618 3.35 14.37 -34.81
C ILE A 618 2.22 13.76 -35.64
N ALA A 619 1.97 14.31 -36.86
CA ALA A 619 0.98 13.74 -37.78
C ALA A 619 1.31 12.29 -38.14
N LYS A 620 2.59 11.99 -38.40
CA LYS A 620 3.07 10.63 -38.68
C LYS A 620 2.80 9.68 -37.49
N LEU A 621 3.07 10.11 -36.26
CA LEU A 621 2.79 9.31 -35.06
C LEU A 621 1.28 9.03 -34.90
N GLU A 622 0.42 10.03 -35.06
CA GLU A 622 -1.02 9.87 -34.91
C GLU A 622 -1.61 8.98 -36.01
N ILE A 623 -1.16 9.11 -37.26
CA ILE A 623 -1.56 8.22 -38.36
C ILE A 623 -1.10 6.78 -38.08
N ASN A 624 0.13 6.57 -37.61
CA ASN A 624 0.60 5.23 -37.26
C ASN A 624 -0.21 4.59 -36.12
N LYS A 625 -0.64 5.37 -35.11
CA LYS A 625 -1.55 4.89 -34.08
C LYS A 625 -2.90 4.46 -34.67
N LEU A 626 -3.43 5.21 -35.61
CA LEU A 626 -4.69 4.86 -36.30
C LEU A 626 -4.54 3.57 -37.11
N ILE A 627 -3.48 3.44 -37.90
CA ILE A 627 -3.19 2.25 -38.72
C ILE A 627 -3.01 1.01 -37.82
N LYS A 628 -2.27 1.14 -36.73
CA LYS A 628 -2.11 0.04 -35.79
C LYS A 628 -3.46 -0.41 -35.19
N ARG A 629 -4.34 0.53 -34.83
CA ARG A 629 -5.67 0.23 -34.32
C ARG A 629 -6.52 -0.52 -35.37
N ILE A 630 -6.44 -0.11 -36.64
CA ILE A 630 -7.14 -0.77 -37.76
C ILE A 630 -6.58 -2.19 -37.96
N TRP A 631 -5.27 -2.35 -37.90
CA TRP A 631 -4.64 -3.67 -37.98
C TRP A 631 -5.08 -4.59 -36.84
N ASP A 632 -5.09 -4.08 -35.61
CA ASP A 632 -5.46 -4.88 -34.44
C ASP A 632 -6.91 -5.36 -34.51
N THR A 633 -7.83 -4.51 -35.04
CA THR A 633 -9.27 -4.78 -35.10
C THR A 633 -9.66 -5.54 -36.36
N HIS A 634 -9.18 -5.13 -37.53
CA HIS A 634 -9.66 -5.62 -38.83
C HIS A 634 -8.62 -6.46 -39.59
N LYS A 635 -7.36 -6.53 -39.10
CA LYS A 635 -6.24 -7.23 -39.75
C LYS A 635 -5.92 -6.73 -41.17
N ILE A 636 -6.24 -5.47 -41.46
CA ILE A 636 -6.00 -4.82 -42.78
C ILE A 636 -4.72 -4.05 -42.72
N LYS A 637 -3.81 -4.29 -43.67
CA LYS A 637 -2.56 -3.56 -43.79
C LYS A 637 -2.77 -2.26 -44.55
N ILE A 638 -2.48 -1.13 -43.87
CA ILE A 638 -2.52 0.20 -44.50
C ILE A 638 -1.13 0.84 -44.32
N SER A 639 -0.60 1.38 -45.40
CA SER A 639 0.59 2.25 -45.43
C SER A 639 0.18 3.65 -45.91
N PHE A 640 1.05 4.63 -45.79
CA PHE A 640 0.81 6.00 -46.27
C PHE A 640 2.05 6.63 -46.82
N ASP A 641 1.88 7.61 -47.72
CA ASP A 641 2.94 8.36 -48.34
C ASP A 641 3.13 9.78 -47.75
N ASN A 642 4.18 10.47 -48.18
CA ASN A 642 4.47 11.81 -47.70
C ASN A 642 3.42 12.86 -48.14
N SER A 643 2.67 12.62 -49.21
CA SER A 643 1.62 13.53 -49.66
C SER A 643 0.51 13.69 -48.63
N LEU A 644 0.19 12.60 -47.88
CA LEU A 644 -0.74 12.63 -46.80
C LEU A 644 -0.27 13.51 -45.65
N LEU A 645 0.99 13.40 -45.26
CA LEU A 645 1.57 14.22 -44.17
C LEU A 645 1.53 15.71 -44.48
N GLU A 646 1.90 16.07 -45.74
CA GLU A 646 1.83 17.46 -46.18
C GLU A 646 0.39 17.99 -46.22
N TYR A 647 -0.53 17.20 -46.68
CA TYR A 647 -1.94 17.53 -46.68
C TYR A 647 -2.49 17.77 -45.26
N VAL A 648 -2.18 16.89 -44.30
CA VAL A 648 -2.61 17.03 -42.92
C VAL A 648 -2.04 18.30 -42.32
N VAL A 649 -0.75 18.51 -42.40
CA VAL A 649 -0.07 19.67 -41.79
C VAL A 649 -0.56 20.99 -42.42
N LYS A 650 -0.65 21.06 -43.77
CA LYS A 650 -1.13 22.26 -44.47
C LYS A 650 -2.54 22.68 -44.06
N ASN A 651 -3.44 21.71 -43.78
CA ASN A 651 -4.84 21.98 -43.47
C ASN A 651 -5.18 22.02 -41.99
N SER A 652 -4.25 21.68 -41.09
CA SER A 652 -4.54 21.55 -39.66
C SER A 652 -3.53 22.18 -38.72
N PHE A 653 -2.29 22.47 -39.17
CA PHE A 653 -1.30 23.06 -38.30
C PHE A 653 -1.47 24.58 -38.21
N ASP A 654 -1.49 25.06 -36.97
CA ASP A 654 -1.50 26.48 -36.64
C ASP A 654 -0.49 26.70 -35.50
N SER A 655 0.39 27.68 -35.65
CA SER A 655 1.43 27.98 -34.67
C SER A 655 0.86 28.43 -33.31
N GLU A 656 -0.33 29.02 -33.26
CA GLU A 656 -0.98 29.42 -32.02
C GLU A 656 -1.65 28.28 -31.26
N PHE A 657 -2.24 27.31 -31.99
CA PHE A 657 -2.97 26.18 -31.42
C PHE A 657 -2.17 24.89 -31.37
N GLY A 658 -0.95 24.87 -31.91
CA GLY A 658 0.00 23.77 -31.88
C GLY A 658 -0.52 22.51 -32.59
N ALA A 659 -0.35 21.34 -32.00
CA ALA A 659 -0.72 20.06 -32.56
C ALA A 659 -2.20 19.65 -32.33
N ARG A 660 -2.95 20.41 -31.51
CA ARG A 660 -4.34 20.05 -31.17
C ARG A 660 -5.28 19.93 -32.39
N PRO A 661 -5.19 20.80 -33.40
CA PRO A 661 -5.99 20.66 -34.61
C PRO A 661 -5.63 19.44 -35.46
N ILE A 662 -4.37 18.99 -35.44
CA ILE A 662 -3.88 17.84 -36.24
C ILE A 662 -4.69 16.58 -35.89
N LYS A 663 -4.81 16.26 -34.61
CA LYS A 663 -5.55 15.08 -34.15
C LYS A 663 -7.02 15.13 -34.56
N ARG A 664 -7.66 16.30 -34.43
CA ARG A 664 -9.05 16.49 -34.86
C ARG A 664 -9.22 16.33 -36.36
N PHE A 665 -8.26 16.85 -37.15
CA PHE A 665 -8.28 16.74 -38.61
C PHE A 665 -8.15 15.28 -39.05
N ILE A 666 -7.19 14.53 -38.47
CA ILE A 666 -7.02 13.11 -38.75
C ILE A 666 -8.30 12.35 -38.44
N GLN A 667 -8.90 12.59 -37.28
CA GLN A 667 -10.14 11.92 -36.89
C GLN A 667 -11.31 12.26 -37.86
N LYS A 668 -11.49 13.54 -38.15
CA LYS A 668 -12.65 13.97 -38.98
C LYS A 668 -12.51 13.58 -40.43
N ASN A 669 -11.31 13.62 -41.01
CA ASN A 669 -11.12 13.42 -42.45
C ASN A 669 -10.59 12.02 -42.75
N ILE A 670 -9.49 11.60 -42.12
CA ILE A 670 -8.82 10.33 -42.46
C ILE A 670 -9.56 9.14 -41.88
N GLU A 671 -9.86 9.19 -40.56
CA GLU A 671 -10.56 8.10 -39.89
C GLU A 671 -11.97 7.90 -40.47
N THR A 672 -12.69 8.98 -40.76
CA THR A 672 -14.00 8.93 -41.42
C THR A 672 -13.91 8.34 -42.83
N PHE A 673 -12.90 8.75 -43.62
CA PHE A 673 -12.70 8.21 -44.99
C PHE A 673 -12.41 6.70 -44.92
N ILE A 674 -11.50 6.25 -44.08
CA ILE A 674 -11.17 4.81 -43.94
C ILE A 674 -12.39 4.04 -43.43
N SER A 675 -13.17 4.61 -42.51
CA SER A 675 -14.39 3.98 -41.98
C SER A 675 -15.46 3.79 -43.10
N MET A 676 -15.62 4.76 -44.00
CA MET A 676 -16.52 4.62 -45.15
C MET A 676 -16.10 3.51 -46.10
N GLU A 677 -14.79 3.41 -46.41
CA GLU A 677 -14.28 2.35 -47.27
C GLU A 677 -14.40 0.95 -46.61
N LEU A 678 -14.25 0.87 -45.28
CA LEU A 678 -14.51 -0.35 -44.50
C LEU A 678 -16.00 -0.79 -44.56
N ILE A 679 -16.91 0.15 -44.29
CA ILE A 679 -18.37 -0.14 -44.31
C ILE A 679 -18.83 -0.54 -45.69
N GLN A 680 -18.26 0.02 -46.75
CA GLN A 680 -18.54 -0.34 -48.14
C GLN A 680 -17.92 -1.67 -48.58
N ASN A 681 -17.24 -2.40 -47.67
CA ASN A 681 -16.54 -3.67 -47.93
C ASN A 681 -15.49 -3.60 -49.07
N LYS A 682 -14.90 -2.41 -49.29
CA LYS A 682 -13.89 -2.23 -50.32
C LYS A 682 -12.50 -2.68 -49.85
N LEU A 683 -12.29 -2.77 -48.54
CA LEU A 683 -11.02 -3.17 -47.91
C LEU A 683 -11.08 -4.65 -47.51
N LYS A 684 -10.17 -5.45 -48.07
CA LYS A 684 -10.05 -6.90 -47.81
C LYS A 684 -8.78 -7.20 -47.04
N VAL A 685 -8.82 -8.20 -46.17
CA VAL A 685 -7.72 -8.61 -45.27
C VAL A 685 -6.45 -9.07 -46.02
N GLU A 686 -6.61 -9.55 -47.24
CA GLU A 686 -5.53 -10.14 -48.04
C GLU A 686 -4.67 -9.09 -48.81
N TYR A 687 -5.06 -7.82 -48.80
CA TYR A 687 -4.41 -6.76 -49.58
C TYR A 687 -3.75 -5.74 -48.69
N GLU A 688 -2.67 -5.15 -49.23
CA GLU A 688 -1.99 -4.01 -48.63
C GLU A 688 -2.40 -2.73 -49.36
N TYR A 689 -2.85 -1.74 -48.60
CA TYR A 689 -3.37 -0.49 -49.16
C TYR A 689 -2.43 0.66 -48.83
N THR A 690 -2.26 1.60 -49.77
CA THR A 690 -1.49 2.82 -49.55
C THR A 690 -2.41 4.04 -49.59
N LEU A 691 -2.45 4.76 -48.47
CA LEU A 691 -3.22 6.00 -48.36
C LEU A 691 -2.38 7.18 -48.90
N SER A 692 -2.89 7.87 -49.88
CA SER A 692 -2.25 9.00 -50.57
C SER A 692 -3.22 10.13 -50.82
N VAL A 693 -2.73 11.30 -51.19
CA VAL A 693 -3.54 12.46 -51.55
C VAL A 693 -3.26 12.85 -53.01
N LYS A 694 -4.32 12.93 -53.83
CA LYS A 694 -4.25 13.44 -55.18
C LYS A 694 -5.33 14.50 -55.38
N ASN A 695 -4.92 15.65 -55.98
CA ASN A 695 -5.85 16.76 -56.22
C ASN A 695 -6.63 17.23 -55.00
N ASN A 696 -6.02 17.17 -53.82
CA ASN A 696 -6.61 17.53 -52.54
C ASN A 696 -7.69 16.54 -52.02
N GLU A 697 -7.80 15.36 -52.63
CA GLU A 697 -8.71 14.29 -52.18
C GLU A 697 -7.93 13.07 -51.69
N LEU A 698 -8.45 12.42 -50.65
CA LEU A 698 -7.92 11.18 -50.09
C LEU A 698 -8.16 10.03 -51.08
N ASN A 699 -7.11 9.27 -51.33
CA ASN A 699 -7.17 8.13 -52.24
C ASN A 699 -6.48 6.93 -51.57
N LEU A 700 -7.11 5.77 -51.68
CA LEU A 700 -6.63 4.52 -51.11
C LEU A 700 -6.41 3.54 -52.28
N LYS A 701 -5.16 3.16 -52.52
CA LYS A 701 -4.76 2.27 -53.61
C LYS A 701 -4.33 0.91 -53.06
#